data_50bbea4cd983cc5800a58108f19d5551
#
_entry.id   50bbea4cd983cc5800a58108f19d5551
#
_cell.length_a   1.000
_cell.length_b   1.000
_cell.length_c   1.000
_cell.angle_alpha   90.00
_cell.angle_beta   90.00
_cell.angle_gamma   90.00
#
_symmetry.space_group_name_H-M   'P 1'
#
loop_
_entity.id
_entity.type
_entity.pdbx_description
1 polymer ?
#
loop_
_entity_poly.entity_id
_entity_poly.type
_entity_poly.pdbx_seq_one_letter_code
_entity_poly.pdbx_strand_id
1 'polypeptide(L)'
;MSFIDRHLGPRSADAEQMLSTLGYDSLGALMDAVVPEQIRLRADLPLPEPLTEQDALAKIAGYAAKNKVYAQMIGAGYYDAVTPAVLRRNILENPGFYTSYTPYQAEISQGRLEALLNFQNTVMELTGLEIANASLLDEATAVAEAVVMMHRANRKVKNGFFAIDSRCLPQVISVVRGRAQMLDIPFVITDFSDGLPEGDLYGVVLAYPAQDGQLRDIEPLIKAAKERKALVTVVADLLALTLLKSPGELGADVAVGNTQRFGLPFFFGGPHAAYMAVHKGMERTLPGRLVGVSQDSSGKPAYRLALQTREQHIRREKATSNICTAQALLAIVAGAYAMYHGPEGLRAIAERLHTNAARVATALQKAGYGIVHKNFFDTVVVEAPGAADELVAKALDAGVNIRRFDANRVGISVGESHDDAVLGRLVKALGGELPAEADPAFGIPDALLRTDDYMQHPIFHKYRSETEMMRYLRRLSDKDLALDRTMIPLGSCTMKLNAAAEMEPISWPEFAGVHPLAPADQAQGWHELIRELSDWLVAITGYDAVSLQPNSGASGEYAGLRAIRSYHEANGDHQRNTVLIPLSAHGTNAASAALAGLKVAGVATASDGSIDVEDLKAKIEKYGDAIAGIMITYPSTHGVFEEQVAQVCELVHAAGGQVYVDGANLNAQMGFAQPGKFGGDVSHLNLHKTFSIPHGGGGPGVGPLAVREHLVKYLPGDAYTADAEGNLPEGAALPIAQAFFGSAGVLPISWMYIAMSGAEGLKSSSAYAVLNANYVAKKLNDKFPVLYTGPGGLVGHECILDVRELTDRSHVTAEDVCKRLMDFGFHAPTLAFPVPGTLMMEPTESESKEELDRFIEAMETIYDEILEVADGKVALEDSVLRNAPHTVEVVSADEWDRPYTRTQAAYPVKSLRLNKYFTPVGRIDGAGGDRHFVCECPPMEAFDLEAQ
;
A
#
# COMPACT_ATOMS: atom_id res chain seq x y z
N MET A 1 31.46 14.01 7.94
CA MET A 1 30.19 14.49 7.39
C MET A 1 29.12 13.54 7.95
N SER A 2 28.16 14.09 8.66
CA SER A 2 27.06 13.31 9.25
C SER A 2 26.15 12.76 8.15
N PHE A 3 25.28 11.80 8.47
CA PHE A 3 24.29 11.31 7.53
C PHE A 3 23.34 12.42 7.07
N ILE A 4 22.90 13.26 8.00
CA ILE A 4 21.96 14.34 7.70
C ILE A 4 22.52 15.35 6.69
N ASP A 5 23.84 15.61 6.69
CA ASP A 5 24.50 16.45 5.68
C ASP A 5 24.43 15.86 4.26
N ARG A 6 24.13 14.55 4.14
CA ARG A 6 23.94 13.86 2.87
C ARG A 6 22.47 13.74 2.48
N HIS A 7 21.58 13.69 3.48
CA HIS A 7 20.13 13.60 3.28
C HIS A 7 19.51 14.93 2.86
N LEU A 8 19.92 16.03 3.51
CA LEU A 8 19.40 17.37 3.18
C LEU A 8 19.91 17.84 1.81
N GLY A 9 18.98 18.26 0.95
CA GLY A 9 19.29 18.73 -0.40
C GLY A 9 20.01 20.07 -0.42
N PRO A 10 19.48 21.16 0.18
CA PRO A 10 20.15 22.45 0.22
C PRO A 10 21.39 22.40 1.13
N ARG A 11 22.51 22.91 0.61
CA ARG A 11 23.72 23.13 1.42
C ARG A 11 23.56 24.38 2.27
N SER A 12 24.46 24.59 3.25
CA SER A 12 24.38 25.74 4.14
C SER A 12 24.31 27.06 3.39
N ALA A 13 25.15 27.26 2.34
CA ALA A 13 25.12 28.46 1.50
C ALA A 13 23.80 28.61 0.73
N ASP A 14 23.19 27.51 0.26
CA ASP A 14 21.89 27.53 -0.39
C ASP A 14 20.80 27.93 0.60
N ALA A 15 20.80 27.32 1.79
CA ALA A 15 19.87 27.67 2.86
C ALA A 15 19.94 29.12 3.27
N GLU A 16 21.16 29.71 3.39
CA GLU A 16 21.36 31.15 3.66
C GLU A 16 20.73 32.01 2.56
N GLN A 17 20.91 31.65 1.27
CA GLN A 17 20.28 32.37 0.16
C GLN A 17 18.77 32.29 0.17
N MET A 18 18.24 31.09 0.46
CA MET A 18 16.81 30.85 0.54
C MET A 18 16.19 31.63 1.71
N LEU A 19 16.80 31.58 2.89
CA LEU A 19 16.39 32.38 4.06
C LEU A 19 16.43 33.88 3.78
N SER A 20 17.50 34.37 3.15
CA SER A 20 17.60 35.77 2.73
C SER A 20 16.47 36.19 1.78
N THR A 21 16.07 35.28 0.85
CA THR A 21 14.94 35.52 -0.05
C THR A 21 13.62 35.66 0.71
N LEU A 22 13.49 34.95 1.83
CA LEU A 22 12.32 34.98 2.71
C LEU A 22 12.37 36.12 3.74
N GLY A 23 13.54 36.72 3.96
CA GLY A 23 13.74 37.80 4.95
C GLY A 23 14.00 37.31 6.36
N TYR A 24 14.56 36.09 6.53
CA TYR A 24 14.91 35.51 7.81
C TYR A 24 16.41 35.31 7.96
N ASP A 25 16.91 35.49 9.20
CA ASP A 25 18.33 35.36 9.51
C ASP A 25 18.76 33.91 9.82
N SER A 26 17.80 33.02 10.13
CA SER A 26 18.09 31.63 10.47
C SER A 26 16.87 30.70 10.27
N LEU A 27 17.13 29.40 10.15
CA LEU A 27 16.08 28.36 10.14
C LEU A 27 15.22 28.41 11.42
N GLY A 28 15.85 28.63 12.58
CA GLY A 28 15.14 28.79 13.84
C GLY A 28 14.14 29.95 13.81
N ALA A 29 14.56 31.11 13.29
CA ALA A 29 13.68 32.28 13.16
C ALA A 29 12.50 32.02 12.20
N LEU A 30 12.74 31.30 11.10
CA LEU A 30 11.68 30.89 10.18
C LEU A 30 10.69 29.92 10.89
N MET A 31 11.19 28.89 11.56
CA MET A 31 10.32 27.92 12.27
C MET A 31 9.57 28.58 13.43
N ASP A 32 10.16 29.55 14.10
CA ASP A 32 9.49 30.35 15.13
C ASP A 32 8.35 31.22 14.56
N ALA A 33 8.43 31.61 13.30
CA ALA A 33 7.38 32.35 12.63
C ALA A 33 6.28 31.43 12.06
N VAL A 34 6.61 30.18 11.71
CA VAL A 34 5.67 29.24 11.06
C VAL A 34 4.90 28.40 12.08
N VAL A 35 5.58 27.89 13.11
CA VAL A 35 4.96 26.97 14.10
C VAL A 35 4.30 27.77 15.23
N PRO A 36 2.99 27.59 15.49
CA PRO A 36 2.29 28.29 16.56
C PRO A 36 2.95 28.08 17.94
N GLU A 37 3.09 29.14 18.71
CA GLU A 37 3.78 29.10 20.01
C GLU A 37 3.12 28.12 21.00
N GLN A 38 1.80 27.97 20.93
CA GLN A 38 1.01 27.16 21.85
C GLN A 38 1.32 25.66 21.75
N ILE A 39 1.75 25.17 20.59
CA ILE A 39 2.04 23.77 20.35
C ILE A 39 3.54 23.47 20.25
N ARG A 40 4.37 24.52 20.33
CA ARG A 40 5.80 24.42 20.07
C ARG A 40 6.51 23.60 21.15
N LEU A 41 7.22 22.57 20.70
CA LEU A 41 8.08 21.76 21.55
C LEU A 41 9.28 22.58 22.03
N ARG A 42 9.53 22.61 23.35
CA ARG A 42 10.62 23.38 23.98
C ARG A 42 11.83 22.51 24.34
N ALA A 43 11.64 21.19 24.39
CA ALA A 43 12.69 20.22 24.71
C ALA A 43 13.11 19.47 23.45
N ASP A 44 14.33 19.00 23.42
CA ASP A 44 14.79 18.12 22.34
C ASP A 44 14.11 16.75 22.44
N LEU A 45 13.99 16.07 21.32
CA LEU A 45 13.44 14.72 21.28
C LEU A 45 14.37 13.77 22.05
N PRO A 46 13.84 12.89 22.92
CA PRO A 46 14.65 11.95 23.68
C PRO A 46 15.05 10.74 22.81
N LEU A 47 15.82 11.01 21.77
CA LEU A 47 16.36 10.00 20.88
C LEU A 47 17.86 9.83 21.12
N PRO A 48 18.45 8.68 20.76
CA PRO A 48 19.88 8.47 20.85
C PRO A 48 20.65 9.40 19.90
N GLU A 49 21.95 9.59 20.18
CA GLU A 49 22.87 10.30 19.29
C GLU A 49 22.86 9.65 17.90
N PRO A 50 22.95 10.45 16.82
CA PRO A 50 22.93 9.93 15.45
C PRO A 50 24.11 9.02 15.17
N LEU A 51 23.83 7.89 14.53
CA LEU A 51 24.86 6.96 14.09
C LEU A 51 25.42 7.35 12.73
N THR A 52 26.70 7.04 12.49
CA THR A 52 27.21 7.03 11.11
C THR A 52 26.55 5.89 10.31
N GLU A 53 26.55 5.97 8.98
CA GLU A 53 26.06 4.90 8.11
C GLU A 53 26.70 3.55 8.47
N GLN A 54 28.00 3.54 8.69
CA GLN A 54 28.74 2.31 9.05
C GLN A 54 28.32 1.76 10.42
N ASP A 55 28.13 2.63 11.43
CA ASP A 55 27.73 2.20 12.77
C ASP A 55 26.27 1.73 12.79
N ALA A 56 25.39 2.38 12.00
CA ALA A 56 23.99 1.96 11.86
C ALA A 56 23.89 0.59 11.19
N LEU A 57 24.63 0.36 10.09
CA LEU A 57 24.73 -0.95 9.44
C LEU A 57 25.30 -2.01 10.38
N ALA A 58 26.32 -1.70 11.16
CA ALA A 58 26.88 -2.62 12.15
C ALA A 58 25.89 -2.96 13.27
N LYS A 59 25.13 -1.96 13.76
CA LYS A 59 24.13 -2.17 14.81
C LYS A 59 22.97 -3.03 14.30
N ILE A 60 22.43 -2.74 13.10
CA ILE A 60 21.33 -3.53 12.53
C ILE A 60 21.77 -4.95 12.16
N ALA A 61 23.02 -5.14 11.72
CA ALA A 61 23.63 -6.46 11.54
C ALA A 61 23.72 -7.23 12.87
N GLY A 62 23.93 -6.52 13.98
CA GLY A 62 23.85 -7.12 15.32
C GLY A 62 22.46 -7.63 15.68
N TYR A 63 21.39 -6.98 15.20
CA TYR A 63 20.03 -7.51 15.33
C TYR A 63 19.82 -8.69 14.41
N ALA A 64 20.21 -8.59 13.14
CA ALA A 64 20.12 -9.68 12.17
C ALA A 64 20.77 -10.97 12.72
N ALA A 65 21.96 -10.88 13.31
CA ALA A 65 22.69 -12.00 13.88
C ALA A 65 21.96 -12.70 15.06
N LYS A 66 20.99 -12.06 15.68
CA LYS A 66 20.16 -12.68 16.73
C LYS A 66 18.99 -13.49 16.18
N ASN A 67 18.65 -13.30 14.91
CA ASN A 67 17.63 -14.07 14.22
C ASN A 67 18.21 -15.42 13.74
N LYS A 68 17.38 -16.45 13.73
CA LYS A 68 17.76 -17.80 13.27
C LYS A 68 16.91 -18.17 12.05
N VAL A 69 17.57 -18.33 10.91
CA VAL A 69 16.90 -18.75 9.68
C VAL A 69 16.89 -20.27 9.61
N TYR A 70 15.73 -20.88 9.91
CA TYR A 70 15.50 -22.32 9.79
C TYR A 70 14.65 -22.60 8.54
N ALA A 71 14.57 -23.86 8.11
CA ALA A 71 13.62 -24.25 7.09
C ALA A 71 12.18 -24.10 7.62
N GLN A 72 11.37 -23.30 6.93
CA GLN A 72 10.05 -22.88 7.41
C GLN A 72 8.94 -23.69 6.75
N MET A 73 8.46 -24.70 7.46
CA MET A 73 7.33 -25.53 7.01
C MET A 73 6.05 -25.29 7.82
N ILE A 74 5.91 -24.09 8.41
CA ILE A 74 4.74 -23.69 9.19
C ILE A 74 3.53 -23.47 8.30
N GLY A 75 3.70 -22.88 7.13
CA GLY A 75 2.60 -22.49 6.26
C GLY A 75 1.74 -21.38 6.86
N ALA A 76 0.48 -21.66 7.14
CA ALA A 76 -0.45 -20.73 7.78
C ALA A 76 -0.61 -19.39 7.02
N GLY A 77 -0.61 -19.44 5.67
CA GLY A 77 -0.73 -18.29 4.80
C GLY A 77 0.59 -17.66 4.37
N TYR A 78 1.73 -18.21 4.81
CA TYR A 78 3.09 -17.82 4.41
C TYR A 78 3.90 -19.05 4.05
N TYR A 79 4.42 -19.07 2.84
CA TYR A 79 5.09 -20.24 2.28
C TYR A 79 6.48 -19.89 1.80
N ASP A 80 7.40 -20.82 1.95
CA ASP A 80 8.76 -20.63 1.46
C ASP A 80 8.76 -20.51 -0.07
N ALA A 81 9.38 -19.45 -0.57
CA ALA A 81 9.46 -19.11 -1.98
C ALA A 81 10.85 -18.63 -2.35
N VAL A 82 11.27 -18.91 -3.57
CA VAL A 82 12.57 -18.49 -4.10
C VAL A 82 12.40 -17.22 -4.93
N THR A 83 13.02 -16.12 -4.49
CA THR A 83 13.06 -14.87 -5.25
C THR A 83 14.14 -14.95 -6.33
N PRO A 84 13.84 -14.97 -7.64
CA PRO A 84 14.85 -14.91 -8.67
C PRO A 84 15.71 -13.65 -8.53
N ALA A 85 17.06 -13.82 -8.60
CA ALA A 85 17.98 -12.70 -8.38
C ALA A 85 17.77 -11.54 -9.37
N VAL A 86 17.36 -11.84 -10.60
CA VAL A 86 17.05 -10.83 -11.62
C VAL A 86 15.87 -9.97 -11.20
N LEU A 87 14.87 -10.50 -10.54
CA LEU A 87 13.71 -9.76 -10.04
C LEU A 87 14.07 -8.95 -8.79
N ARG A 88 14.76 -9.57 -7.83
CA ARG A 88 15.19 -8.88 -6.62
C ARG A 88 16.01 -7.64 -6.96
N ARG A 89 17.06 -7.78 -7.76
CA ARG A 89 18.00 -6.69 -8.06
C ARG A 89 17.43 -5.63 -9.01
N ASN A 90 16.50 -5.98 -9.89
CA ASN A 90 15.97 -5.06 -10.89
C ASN A 90 14.56 -4.54 -10.58
N ILE A 91 13.95 -4.97 -9.47
CA ILE A 91 12.67 -4.44 -8.97
C ILE A 91 12.81 -4.00 -7.51
N LEU A 92 13.01 -4.93 -6.56
CA LEU A 92 13.04 -4.61 -5.13
C LEU A 92 14.22 -3.70 -4.74
N GLU A 93 15.38 -3.89 -5.37
CA GLU A 93 16.60 -3.13 -5.11
C GLU A 93 16.86 -2.03 -6.16
N ASN A 94 15.91 -1.78 -7.08
CA ASN A 94 16.06 -0.80 -8.16
C ASN A 94 15.29 0.49 -7.83
N PRO A 95 15.96 1.64 -7.63
CA PRO A 95 15.31 2.90 -7.28
C PRO A 95 14.30 3.38 -8.33
N GLY A 96 14.49 3.06 -9.62
CA GLY A 96 13.52 3.37 -10.68
C GLY A 96 12.14 2.74 -10.43
N PHE A 97 12.05 1.63 -9.69
CA PHE A 97 10.79 1.02 -9.26
C PHE A 97 10.37 1.46 -7.87
N TYR A 98 11.25 1.31 -6.85
CA TYR A 98 10.81 1.54 -5.48
C TYR A 98 10.65 3.01 -5.10
N THR A 99 11.26 3.96 -5.83
CA THR A 99 11.07 5.40 -5.56
C THR A 99 9.96 6.05 -6.37
N SER A 100 9.25 5.30 -7.22
CA SER A 100 8.13 5.83 -8.00
C SER A 100 6.88 6.02 -7.14
N TYR A 101 5.98 6.89 -7.60
CA TYR A 101 4.70 7.15 -6.93
C TYR A 101 3.54 6.36 -7.58
N THR A 102 2.37 6.38 -6.95
CA THR A 102 1.12 5.87 -7.51
C THR A 102 0.87 6.48 -8.89
N PRO A 103 0.51 5.67 -9.91
CA PRO A 103 0.47 6.12 -11.31
C PRO A 103 -0.77 6.97 -11.66
N TYR A 104 -1.06 8.02 -10.89
CA TYR A 104 -2.15 8.94 -11.20
C TYR A 104 -1.90 9.77 -12.47
N GLN A 105 -0.63 10.07 -12.76
CA GLN A 105 -0.22 10.72 -14.01
C GLN A 105 0.29 9.65 -14.97
N ALA A 106 -0.63 9.15 -15.78
CA ALA A 106 -0.42 7.94 -16.57
C ALA A 106 0.67 8.08 -17.62
N GLU A 107 0.83 9.25 -18.25
CA GLU A 107 1.80 9.49 -19.31
C GLU A 107 3.25 9.29 -18.88
N ILE A 108 3.56 9.48 -17.59
CA ILE A 108 4.89 9.30 -17.01
C ILE A 108 4.99 8.03 -16.16
N SER A 109 4.04 7.12 -16.31
CA SER A 109 3.88 5.92 -15.47
C SER A 109 3.60 4.67 -16.29
N GLN A 110 3.90 4.68 -17.59
CA GLN A 110 3.53 3.62 -18.51
C GLN A 110 4.20 2.29 -18.19
N GLY A 111 5.42 2.32 -17.62
CA GLY A 111 6.16 1.11 -17.25
C GLY A 111 5.53 0.40 -16.06
N ARG A 112 5.25 1.10 -14.95
CA ARG A 112 4.61 0.48 -13.78
C ARG A 112 3.14 0.14 -14.00
N LEU A 113 2.44 0.90 -14.87
CA LEU A 113 1.08 0.56 -15.28
C LEU A 113 1.06 -0.74 -16.09
N GLU A 114 2.00 -0.93 -17.02
CA GLU A 114 2.17 -2.18 -17.77
C GLU A 114 2.47 -3.35 -16.80
N ALA A 115 3.39 -3.16 -15.86
CA ALA A 115 3.73 -4.18 -14.87
C ALA A 115 2.54 -4.58 -13.98
N LEU A 116 1.73 -3.60 -13.55
CA LEU A 116 0.51 -3.86 -12.78
C LEU A 116 -0.58 -4.53 -13.62
N LEU A 117 -0.69 -4.21 -14.91
CA LEU A 117 -1.59 -4.91 -15.81
C LEU A 117 -1.18 -6.37 -15.99
N ASN A 118 0.13 -6.65 -16.09
CA ASN A 118 0.64 -8.03 -16.12
C ASN A 118 0.27 -8.81 -14.86
N PHE A 119 0.32 -8.17 -13.68
CA PHE A 119 -0.17 -8.77 -12.43
C PHE A 119 -1.67 -9.07 -12.50
N GLN A 120 -2.50 -8.12 -12.96
CA GLN A 120 -3.94 -8.36 -13.12
C GLN A 120 -4.21 -9.56 -14.04
N ASN A 121 -3.50 -9.63 -15.17
CA ASN A 121 -3.66 -10.74 -16.10
C ASN A 121 -3.20 -12.08 -15.50
N THR A 122 -2.12 -12.09 -14.73
CA THR A 122 -1.70 -13.30 -14.00
C THR A 122 -2.82 -13.81 -13.09
N VAL A 123 -3.45 -12.91 -12.34
CA VAL A 123 -4.55 -13.26 -11.44
C VAL A 123 -5.79 -13.73 -12.20
N MET A 124 -6.17 -13.00 -13.27
CA MET A 124 -7.34 -13.35 -14.10
C MET A 124 -7.18 -14.74 -14.73
N GLU A 125 -6.05 -15.01 -15.35
CA GLU A 125 -5.74 -16.27 -16.02
C GLU A 125 -5.71 -17.47 -15.05
N LEU A 126 -5.14 -17.29 -13.85
CA LEU A 126 -5.07 -18.36 -12.86
C LEU A 126 -6.42 -18.59 -12.18
N THR A 127 -7.19 -17.56 -11.90
CA THR A 127 -8.50 -17.67 -11.23
C THR A 127 -9.64 -18.00 -12.18
N GLY A 128 -9.47 -17.81 -13.49
CA GLY A 128 -10.52 -17.98 -14.49
C GLY A 128 -11.64 -16.94 -14.38
N LEU A 129 -11.36 -15.77 -13.77
CA LEU A 129 -12.27 -14.65 -13.63
C LEU A 129 -11.80 -13.47 -14.48
N GLU A 130 -12.76 -12.70 -15.04
CA GLU A 130 -12.46 -11.80 -16.15
C GLU A 130 -11.87 -10.44 -15.72
N ILE A 131 -11.93 -10.10 -14.44
CA ILE A 131 -11.45 -8.80 -13.95
C ILE A 131 -10.72 -8.97 -12.63
N ALA A 132 -9.48 -8.47 -12.53
CA ALA A 132 -8.71 -8.44 -11.29
C ALA A 132 -8.22 -7.02 -10.98
N ASN A 133 -8.08 -6.69 -9.70
CA ASN A 133 -7.48 -5.44 -9.26
C ASN A 133 -5.94 -5.48 -9.30
N ALA A 134 -5.33 -4.30 -9.16
CA ALA A 134 -3.88 -4.15 -9.22
C ALA A 134 -3.15 -4.44 -7.90
N SER A 135 -3.80 -4.68 -6.83
CA SER A 135 -3.44 -5.30 -5.55
C SER A 135 -4.38 -4.90 -4.41
N LEU A 136 -4.36 -5.68 -3.34
CA LEU A 136 -4.89 -5.37 -2.01
C LEU A 136 -3.79 -5.55 -0.95
N LEU A 137 -4.12 -5.30 0.33
CA LEU A 137 -3.11 -5.18 1.38
C LEU A 137 -2.56 -6.51 1.88
N ASP A 138 -3.43 -7.47 2.20
CA ASP A 138 -3.11 -8.85 2.57
C ASP A 138 -4.35 -9.75 2.36
N GLU A 139 -4.20 -11.07 2.50
CA GLU A 139 -5.30 -12.01 2.24
C GLU A 139 -6.48 -11.79 3.19
N ALA A 140 -6.22 -11.63 4.48
CA ALA A 140 -7.29 -11.48 5.47
C ALA A 140 -8.13 -10.21 5.22
N THR A 141 -7.48 -9.12 4.89
CA THR A 141 -8.18 -7.87 4.53
C THR A 141 -8.87 -7.99 3.17
N ALA A 142 -8.30 -8.72 2.21
CA ALA A 142 -8.94 -8.98 0.91
C ALA A 142 -10.25 -9.76 1.07
N VAL A 143 -10.28 -10.78 1.94
CA VAL A 143 -11.51 -11.50 2.27
C VAL A 143 -12.52 -10.58 2.95
N ALA A 144 -12.08 -9.74 3.89
CA ALA A 144 -12.95 -8.76 4.54
C ALA A 144 -13.54 -7.74 3.54
N GLU A 145 -12.73 -7.26 2.59
CA GLU A 145 -13.21 -6.42 1.49
C GLU A 145 -14.22 -7.15 0.59
N ALA A 146 -14.00 -8.45 0.30
CA ALA A 146 -14.92 -9.26 -0.48
C ALA A 146 -16.29 -9.39 0.22
N VAL A 147 -16.31 -9.65 1.54
CA VAL A 147 -17.54 -9.71 2.33
C VAL A 147 -18.29 -8.37 2.27
N VAL A 148 -17.61 -7.25 2.46
CA VAL A 148 -18.21 -5.90 2.37
C VAL A 148 -18.74 -5.62 0.96
N MET A 149 -17.96 -5.97 -0.07
CA MET A 149 -18.33 -5.82 -1.48
C MET A 149 -19.59 -6.64 -1.80
N MET A 150 -19.62 -7.92 -1.44
CA MET A 150 -20.77 -8.80 -1.67
C MET A 150 -22.02 -8.31 -0.92
N HIS A 151 -21.87 -7.84 0.32
CA HIS A 151 -22.98 -7.27 1.09
C HIS A 151 -23.62 -6.07 0.37
N ARG A 152 -22.81 -5.17 -0.19
CA ARG A 152 -23.27 -4.00 -0.94
C ARG A 152 -23.85 -4.38 -2.32
N ALA A 153 -23.30 -5.39 -2.98
CA ALA A 153 -23.67 -5.82 -4.33
C ALA A 153 -24.94 -6.69 -4.32
N ASN A 154 -25.14 -7.57 -3.34
CA ASN A 154 -26.26 -8.49 -3.28
C ASN A 154 -27.53 -7.83 -2.73
N ARG A 155 -28.14 -6.95 -3.53
CA ARG A 155 -29.41 -6.29 -3.18
C ARG A 155 -30.65 -7.19 -3.27
N LYS A 156 -30.50 -8.44 -3.74
CA LYS A 156 -31.58 -9.42 -3.87
C LYS A 156 -31.95 -10.02 -2.51
N VAL A 157 -31.02 -10.00 -1.56
CA VAL A 157 -31.18 -10.47 -0.19
C VAL A 157 -31.25 -9.27 0.75
N LYS A 158 -32.28 -9.20 1.60
CA LYS A 158 -32.48 -8.02 2.49
C LYS A 158 -32.05 -8.26 3.93
N ASN A 159 -32.25 -9.47 4.46
CA ASN A 159 -31.98 -9.83 5.86
C ASN A 159 -31.23 -11.17 5.88
N GLY A 160 -30.07 -11.23 5.23
CA GLY A 160 -29.28 -12.44 5.16
C GLY A 160 -28.07 -12.39 6.10
N PHE A 161 -27.25 -13.40 5.99
CA PHE A 161 -25.95 -13.49 6.65
C PHE A 161 -24.92 -14.10 5.70
N PHE A 162 -23.65 -14.04 6.07
CA PHE A 162 -22.56 -14.73 5.38
C PHE A 162 -22.28 -16.08 6.05
N ALA A 163 -22.04 -17.12 5.25
CA ALA A 163 -21.49 -18.37 5.71
C ALA A 163 -20.00 -18.43 5.37
N ILE A 164 -19.14 -18.52 6.39
CA ILE A 164 -17.69 -18.51 6.24
C ILE A 164 -17.15 -19.87 6.61
N ASP A 165 -16.30 -20.41 5.74
CA ASP A 165 -15.66 -21.70 5.94
C ASP A 165 -14.72 -21.65 7.18
N SER A 166 -14.96 -22.50 8.14
CA SER A 166 -14.09 -22.69 9.33
C SER A 166 -12.69 -23.17 8.96
N ARG A 167 -12.49 -23.61 7.72
CA ARG A 167 -11.19 -24.02 7.18
C ARG A 167 -10.41 -22.90 6.50
N CYS A 168 -10.93 -21.67 6.49
CA CYS A 168 -10.11 -20.49 6.25
C CYS A 168 -9.07 -20.35 7.37
N LEU A 169 -7.99 -19.65 7.10
CA LEU A 169 -6.99 -19.34 8.12
C LEU A 169 -7.62 -18.58 9.31
N PRO A 170 -7.26 -18.87 10.58
CA PRO A 170 -7.81 -18.20 11.75
C PRO A 170 -7.69 -16.68 11.69
N GLN A 171 -6.56 -16.17 11.17
CA GLN A 171 -6.36 -14.73 10.97
C GLN A 171 -7.31 -14.13 9.94
N VAL A 172 -7.68 -14.87 8.91
CA VAL A 172 -8.72 -14.44 7.93
C VAL A 172 -10.06 -14.29 8.63
N ILE A 173 -10.47 -15.32 9.38
CA ILE A 173 -11.74 -15.31 10.12
C ILE A 173 -11.79 -14.15 11.12
N SER A 174 -10.71 -13.94 11.87
CA SER A 174 -10.61 -12.90 12.89
C SER A 174 -10.68 -11.48 12.31
N VAL A 175 -10.00 -11.20 11.20
CA VAL A 175 -10.07 -9.89 10.51
C VAL A 175 -11.45 -9.65 9.91
N VAL A 176 -12.03 -10.68 9.27
CA VAL A 176 -13.41 -10.61 8.73
C VAL A 176 -14.41 -10.32 9.85
N ARG A 177 -14.28 -11.00 11.00
CA ARG A 177 -15.10 -10.75 12.19
C ARG A 177 -15.02 -9.28 12.61
N GLY A 178 -13.80 -8.73 12.74
CA GLY A 178 -13.60 -7.33 13.11
C GLY A 178 -14.24 -6.34 12.14
N ARG A 179 -14.18 -6.60 10.85
CA ARG A 179 -14.81 -5.77 9.82
C ARG A 179 -16.34 -5.91 9.83
N ALA A 180 -16.85 -7.13 9.94
CA ALA A 180 -18.28 -7.40 9.95
C ALA A 180 -18.98 -6.79 11.18
N GLN A 181 -18.35 -6.84 12.36
CA GLN A 181 -18.88 -6.23 13.58
C GLN A 181 -19.04 -4.70 13.46
N MET A 182 -18.04 -4.01 12.86
CA MET A 182 -18.13 -2.55 12.69
C MET A 182 -19.24 -2.13 11.73
N LEU A 183 -19.67 -3.01 10.85
CA LEU A 183 -20.68 -2.74 9.81
C LEU A 183 -22.01 -3.44 10.06
N ASP A 184 -22.18 -4.06 11.22
CA ASP A 184 -23.36 -4.85 11.60
C ASP A 184 -23.75 -5.89 10.54
N ILE A 185 -22.73 -6.55 9.92
CA ILE A 185 -22.93 -7.60 8.92
C ILE A 185 -23.02 -8.95 9.64
N PRO A 186 -24.18 -9.63 9.59
CA PRO A 186 -24.32 -10.95 10.23
C PRO A 186 -23.53 -12.04 9.47
N PHE A 187 -22.87 -12.94 10.21
CA PHE A 187 -22.20 -14.10 9.63
C PHE A 187 -22.21 -15.30 10.59
N VAL A 188 -22.03 -16.48 10.04
CA VAL A 188 -21.80 -17.74 10.76
C VAL A 188 -20.54 -18.41 10.23
N ILE A 189 -19.86 -19.14 11.10
CA ILE A 189 -18.71 -19.97 10.75
C ILE A 189 -19.17 -21.40 10.73
N THR A 190 -18.87 -22.14 9.65
CA THR A 190 -19.31 -23.51 9.44
C THR A 190 -18.29 -24.29 8.61
N ASP A 191 -18.20 -25.61 8.82
CA ASP A 191 -17.35 -26.49 8.02
C ASP A 191 -18.04 -27.04 6.75
N PHE A 192 -19.31 -26.67 6.56
CA PHE A 192 -20.17 -27.14 5.47
C PHE A 192 -20.31 -28.68 5.37
N SER A 193 -20.09 -29.44 6.44
CA SER A 193 -20.28 -30.90 6.45
C SER A 193 -21.72 -31.29 6.17
N ASP A 194 -22.66 -30.47 6.65
CA ASP A 194 -24.11 -30.65 6.45
C ASP A 194 -24.64 -29.79 5.26
N GLY A 195 -23.76 -29.25 4.42
CA GLY A 195 -24.11 -28.36 3.34
C GLY A 195 -24.26 -26.89 3.78
N LEU A 196 -25.01 -26.08 3.03
CA LEU A 196 -25.24 -24.69 3.36
C LEU A 196 -26.21 -24.54 4.55
N PRO A 197 -25.91 -23.63 5.51
CA PRO A 197 -26.82 -23.36 6.62
C PRO A 197 -28.17 -22.83 6.15
N GLU A 198 -29.23 -23.08 6.93
CA GLU A 198 -30.57 -22.58 6.63
C GLU A 198 -30.67 -21.06 6.73
N GLY A 199 -31.62 -20.47 6.01
CA GLY A 199 -31.86 -19.00 6.00
C GLY A 199 -31.35 -18.32 4.73
N ASP A 200 -31.55 -17.02 4.63
CA ASP A 200 -31.13 -16.21 3.49
C ASP A 200 -29.62 -15.89 3.57
N LEU A 201 -28.88 -16.14 2.49
CA LEU A 201 -27.44 -15.89 2.44
C LEU A 201 -27.14 -14.67 1.57
N TYR A 202 -26.39 -13.69 2.11
CA TYR A 202 -25.74 -12.68 1.29
C TYR A 202 -24.64 -13.29 0.42
N GLY A 203 -23.85 -14.16 1.02
CA GLY A 203 -22.77 -14.85 0.35
C GLY A 203 -22.15 -15.97 1.17
N VAL A 204 -21.26 -16.69 0.50
CA VAL A 204 -20.50 -17.81 1.04
C VAL A 204 -19.00 -17.55 0.79
N VAL A 205 -18.15 -17.84 1.76
CA VAL A 205 -16.69 -17.79 1.65
C VAL A 205 -16.14 -19.19 1.81
N LEU A 206 -15.40 -19.70 0.84
CA LEU A 206 -14.86 -21.08 0.79
C LEU A 206 -13.34 -21.05 0.67
N ALA A 207 -12.64 -21.89 1.45
CA ALA A 207 -11.19 -22.07 1.36
C ALA A 207 -10.80 -23.12 0.30
N TYR A 208 -9.77 -22.82 -0.52
CA TYR A 208 -9.31 -23.71 -1.59
C TYR A 208 -7.84 -23.49 -1.96
N PRO A 209 -6.90 -24.28 -1.42
CA PRO A 209 -7.03 -25.31 -0.38
C PRO A 209 -7.46 -24.80 1.00
N ALA A 210 -7.86 -25.72 1.89
CA ALA A 210 -8.11 -25.40 3.28
C ALA A 210 -6.82 -25.18 4.07
N GLN A 211 -6.88 -24.54 5.27
CA GLN A 211 -5.71 -24.24 6.12
C GLN A 211 -4.95 -25.48 6.59
N ASP A 212 -5.60 -26.63 6.60
CA ASP A 212 -5.05 -27.95 6.93
C ASP A 212 -4.62 -28.74 5.69
N GLY A 213 -4.50 -28.07 4.55
CA GLY A 213 -4.10 -28.61 3.27
C GLY A 213 -5.19 -29.37 2.52
N GLN A 214 -6.35 -29.64 3.14
CA GLN A 214 -7.39 -30.47 2.52
C GLN A 214 -7.86 -29.86 1.20
N LEU A 215 -7.91 -30.71 0.18
CA LEU A 215 -8.60 -30.45 -1.08
C LEU A 215 -9.95 -31.15 -1.05
N ARG A 216 -11.00 -30.39 -1.24
CA ARG A 216 -12.36 -30.90 -1.35
C ARG A 216 -13.04 -30.36 -2.60
N ASP A 217 -14.01 -31.08 -3.10
CA ASP A 217 -14.88 -30.58 -4.16
C ASP A 217 -15.83 -29.52 -3.59
N ILE A 218 -15.61 -28.27 -3.97
CA ILE A 218 -16.43 -27.13 -3.55
C ILE A 218 -17.52 -26.77 -4.58
N GLU A 219 -17.52 -27.39 -5.77
CA GLU A 219 -18.47 -27.10 -6.83
C GLU A 219 -19.94 -27.31 -6.40
N PRO A 220 -20.32 -28.37 -5.67
CA PRO A 220 -21.69 -28.56 -5.18
C PRO A 220 -22.14 -27.42 -4.24
N LEU A 221 -21.24 -26.91 -3.37
CA LEU A 221 -21.56 -25.80 -2.47
C LEU A 221 -21.75 -24.48 -3.25
N ILE A 222 -20.93 -24.25 -4.26
CA ILE A 222 -21.06 -23.09 -5.14
C ILE A 222 -22.41 -23.15 -5.86
N LYS A 223 -22.77 -24.26 -6.46
CA LYS A 223 -24.05 -24.42 -7.14
C LYS A 223 -25.24 -24.18 -6.20
N ALA A 224 -25.23 -24.80 -5.02
CA ALA A 224 -26.27 -24.63 -4.02
C ALA A 224 -26.38 -23.16 -3.53
N ALA A 225 -25.27 -22.44 -3.36
CA ALA A 225 -25.27 -21.04 -3.01
C ALA A 225 -25.90 -20.17 -4.12
N LYS A 226 -25.55 -20.43 -5.38
CA LYS A 226 -26.07 -19.71 -6.55
C LYS A 226 -27.58 -19.92 -6.70
N GLU A 227 -28.10 -21.14 -6.48
CA GLU A 227 -29.54 -21.41 -6.47
C GLU A 227 -30.31 -20.58 -5.45
N ARG A 228 -29.67 -20.28 -4.31
CA ARG A 228 -30.18 -19.41 -3.25
C ARG A 228 -29.85 -17.91 -3.48
N LYS A 229 -29.30 -17.53 -4.64
CA LYS A 229 -28.89 -16.17 -5.00
C LYS A 229 -27.82 -15.57 -4.09
N ALA A 230 -27.08 -16.40 -3.37
CA ALA A 230 -25.90 -15.99 -2.63
C ALA A 230 -24.73 -15.78 -3.58
N LEU A 231 -23.89 -14.77 -3.31
CA LEU A 231 -22.60 -14.61 -3.99
C LEU A 231 -21.56 -15.54 -3.36
N VAL A 232 -20.59 -15.98 -4.16
CA VAL A 232 -19.57 -16.92 -3.68
C VAL A 232 -18.18 -16.35 -3.85
N THR A 233 -17.44 -16.25 -2.75
CA THR A 233 -16.01 -15.97 -2.72
C THR A 233 -15.23 -17.25 -2.45
N VAL A 234 -14.21 -17.50 -3.27
CA VAL A 234 -13.21 -18.55 -3.03
C VAL A 234 -11.90 -17.92 -2.60
N VAL A 235 -11.40 -18.31 -1.44
CA VAL A 235 -10.07 -17.95 -0.95
C VAL A 235 -9.09 -18.96 -1.52
N ALA A 236 -8.28 -18.53 -2.51
CA ALA A 236 -7.52 -19.45 -3.35
C ALA A 236 -6.03 -19.16 -3.36
N ASP A 237 -5.22 -20.22 -3.35
CA ASP A 237 -3.79 -20.17 -3.58
C ASP A 237 -3.50 -20.24 -5.09
N LEU A 238 -2.96 -19.15 -5.66
CA LEU A 238 -2.70 -19.06 -7.10
C LEU A 238 -1.74 -20.13 -7.62
N LEU A 239 -0.77 -20.59 -6.83
CA LEU A 239 0.13 -21.64 -7.27
C LEU A 239 -0.59 -23.00 -7.34
N ALA A 240 -1.46 -23.28 -6.37
CA ALA A 240 -2.31 -24.47 -6.40
C ALA A 240 -3.24 -24.49 -7.62
N LEU A 241 -3.72 -23.30 -8.06
CA LEU A 241 -4.57 -23.16 -9.24
C LEU A 241 -3.88 -23.49 -10.57
N THR A 242 -2.56 -23.68 -10.59
CA THR A 242 -1.88 -24.25 -11.77
C THR A 242 -2.19 -25.74 -11.97
N LEU A 243 -2.61 -26.43 -10.90
CA LEU A 243 -2.97 -27.85 -10.90
C LEU A 243 -4.47 -28.10 -10.68
N LEU A 244 -5.18 -27.15 -10.05
CA LEU A 244 -6.57 -27.29 -9.64
C LEU A 244 -7.50 -26.49 -10.56
N LYS A 245 -8.72 -26.97 -10.74
CA LYS A 245 -9.79 -26.21 -11.43
C LYS A 245 -9.90 -24.82 -10.84
N SER A 246 -9.99 -23.82 -11.71
CA SER A 246 -10.07 -22.44 -11.29
C SER A 246 -11.40 -22.08 -10.61
N PRO A 247 -11.41 -21.09 -9.69
CA PRO A 247 -12.66 -20.60 -9.09
C PRO A 247 -13.71 -20.17 -10.13
N GLY A 248 -13.27 -19.57 -11.25
CA GLY A 248 -14.16 -19.16 -12.35
C GLY A 248 -14.80 -20.37 -13.03
N GLU A 249 -14.03 -21.43 -13.32
CA GLU A 249 -14.56 -22.71 -13.88
C GLU A 249 -15.58 -23.35 -12.92
N LEU A 250 -15.32 -23.31 -11.61
CA LEU A 250 -16.22 -23.82 -10.59
C LEU A 250 -17.48 -22.95 -10.38
N GLY A 251 -17.55 -21.76 -10.98
CA GLY A 251 -18.70 -20.85 -10.95
C GLY A 251 -18.72 -19.85 -9.79
N ALA A 252 -17.57 -19.58 -9.16
CA ALA A 252 -17.45 -18.55 -8.15
C ALA A 252 -17.68 -17.13 -8.74
N ASP A 253 -18.13 -16.19 -7.91
CA ASP A 253 -18.29 -14.79 -8.29
C ASP A 253 -17.03 -13.98 -8.03
N VAL A 254 -16.28 -14.38 -7.00
CA VAL A 254 -15.09 -13.68 -6.50
C VAL A 254 -14.01 -14.69 -6.14
N ALA A 255 -12.77 -14.40 -6.47
CA ALA A 255 -11.61 -15.10 -5.95
C ALA A 255 -10.69 -14.10 -5.24
N VAL A 256 -10.20 -14.46 -4.06
CA VAL A 256 -9.26 -13.67 -3.26
C VAL A 256 -8.14 -14.54 -2.74
N GLY A 257 -7.01 -13.93 -2.41
CA GLY A 257 -5.85 -14.60 -1.83
C GLY A 257 -4.67 -13.68 -1.77
N ASN A 258 -3.48 -14.25 -1.59
CA ASN A 258 -2.23 -13.49 -1.65
C ASN A 258 -1.27 -14.06 -2.70
N THR A 259 -0.24 -13.29 -3.01
CA THR A 259 0.80 -13.65 -3.98
C THR A 259 2.18 -13.77 -3.35
N GLN A 260 2.27 -13.97 -2.04
CA GLN A 260 3.57 -14.04 -1.34
C GLN A 260 4.47 -15.12 -1.95
N ARG A 261 3.94 -16.30 -2.26
CA ARG A 261 4.73 -17.38 -2.85
C ARG A 261 5.12 -17.18 -4.32
N PHE A 262 4.74 -16.05 -4.93
CA PHE A 262 5.19 -15.63 -6.26
C PHE A 262 6.48 -14.79 -6.14
N GLY A 263 7.51 -15.40 -5.58
CA GLY A 263 8.86 -14.84 -5.51
C GLY A 263 9.11 -13.83 -4.40
N LEU A 264 8.29 -13.80 -3.35
CA LEU A 264 8.51 -12.91 -2.20
C LEU A 264 8.91 -13.73 -0.97
N PRO A 265 9.93 -13.27 -0.20
CA PRO A 265 10.26 -13.91 1.07
C PRO A 265 9.18 -13.64 2.13
N PHE A 266 9.34 -14.23 3.31
CA PHE A 266 8.38 -14.07 4.40
C PHE A 266 8.26 -12.65 4.93
N PHE A 267 9.35 -11.88 4.91
CA PHE A 267 9.41 -10.52 5.44
C PHE A 267 8.80 -10.37 6.84
N PHE A 268 8.91 -11.42 7.67
CA PHE A 268 8.31 -11.48 9.00
C PHE A 268 6.80 -11.17 9.02
N GLY A 269 6.08 -11.50 7.93
CA GLY A 269 4.65 -11.36 7.79
C GLY A 269 4.17 -10.39 6.70
N GLY A 270 5.07 -9.61 6.14
CA GLY A 270 4.75 -8.67 5.05
C GLY A 270 5.89 -7.68 4.80
N PRO A 271 5.85 -6.94 3.69
CA PRO A 271 4.73 -6.78 2.76
C PRO A 271 4.62 -7.88 1.71
N HIS A 272 3.41 -8.15 1.24
CA HIS A 272 3.10 -8.96 0.07
C HIS A 272 1.79 -8.46 -0.56
N ALA A 273 1.58 -8.70 -1.85
CA ALA A 273 0.34 -8.29 -2.50
C ALA A 273 -0.76 -9.35 -2.32
N ALA A 274 -1.93 -8.91 -1.86
CA ALA A 274 -3.15 -9.69 -2.03
C ALA A 274 -3.82 -9.32 -3.35
N TYR A 275 -4.75 -10.16 -3.80
CA TYR A 275 -5.52 -9.97 -5.00
C TYR A 275 -7.02 -10.16 -4.77
N MET A 276 -7.81 -9.57 -5.65
CA MET A 276 -9.22 -9.88 -5.81
C MET A 276 -9.54 -9.92 -7.29
N ALA A 277 -10.16 -11.02 -7.72
CA ALA A 277 -10.71 -11.16 -9.05
C ALA A 277 -12.23 -11.37 -8.99
N VAL A 278 -12.95 -10.83 -9.98
CA VAL A 278 -14.41 -10.91 -10.06
C VAL A 278 -14.85 -11.21 -11.50
N HIS A 279 -16.06 -11.74 -11.64
CA HIS A 279 -16.65 -11.89 -12.97
C HIS A 279 -17.06 -10.52 -13.56
N LYS A 280 -17.19 -10.44 -14.86
CA LYS A 280 -17.62 -9.23 -15.58
C LYS A 280 -18.98 -8.73 -15.07
N GLY A 281 -19.07 -7.41 -14.90
CA GLY A 281 -20.24 -6.73 -14.35
C GLY A 281 -20.09 -6.34 -12.87
N MET A 282 -19.05 -6.82 -12.16
CA MET A 282 -18.74 -6.44 -10.79
C MET A 282 -17.62 -5.40 -10.68
N GLU A 283 -17.01 -4.96 -11.77
CA GLU A 283 -15.87 -4.03 -11.81
C GLU A 283 -16.12 -2.72 -11.06
N ARG A 284 -17.37 -2.23 -11.08
CA ARG A 284 -17.73 -0.98 -10.37
C ARG A 284 -17.87 -1.13 -8.87
N THR A 285 -17.86 -2.36 -8.35
CA THR A 285 -17.92 -2.66 -6.91
C THR A 285 -16.59 -3.13 -6.35
N LEU A 286 -15.65 -3.49 -7.23
CA LEU A 286 -14.33 -4.03 -6.88
C LEU A 286 -13.52 -3.02 -6.08
N PRO A 287 -13.00 -3.34 -4.89
CA PRO A 287 -12.07 -2.49 -4.15
C PRO A 287 -10.68 -2.46 -4.79
N GLY A 288 -9.89 -1.47 -4.45
CA GLY A 288 -8.54 -1.31 -4.98
C GLY A 288 -8.51 -0.70 -6.38
N ARG A 289 -7.30 -0.47 -6.88
CA ARG A 289 -7.09 0.16 -8.19
C ARG A 289 -7.27 -0.85 -9.31
N LEU A 290 -7.70 -0.32 -10.45
CA LEU A 290 -7.76 -1.04 -11.71
C LEU A 290 -6.87 -0.32 -12.73
N VAL A 291 -6.00 -1.06 -13.39
CA VAL A 291 -5.32 -0.59 -14.60
C VAL A 291 -6.16 -0.98 -15.80
N GLY A 292 -6.31 -0.04 -16.71
CA GLY A 292 -7.02 -0.25 -17.98
C GLY A 292 -6.24 0.31 -19.14
N VAL A 293 -6.65 -0.10 -20.35
CA VAL A 293 -6.10 0.35 -21.62
C VAL A 293 -6.97 1.45 -22.19
N SER A 294 -6.34 2.48 -22.73
CA SER A 294 -6.94 3.59 -23.50
C SER A 294 -6.06 3.92 -24.69
N GLN A 295 -6.25 5.08 -25.28
CA GLN A 295 -5.42 5.60 -26.36
C GLN A 295 -4.89 6.99 -25.98
N ASP A 296 -3.72 7.32 -26.49
CA ASP A 296 -3.17 8.67 -26.42
C ASP A 296 -3.70 9.56 -27.56
N SER A 297 -3.27 10.82 -27.57
CA SER A 297 -3.65 11.80 -28.61
C SER A 297 -3.21 11.43 -30.03
N SER A 298 -2.31 10.45 -30.20
CA SER A 298 -1.86 9.92 -31.48
C SER A 298 -2.60 8.62 -31.88
N GLY A 299 -3.53 8.14 -31.06
CA GLY A 299 -4.27 6.90 -31.26
C GLY A 299 -3.52 5.64 -30.79
N LYS A 300 -2.36 5.77 -30.17
CA LYS A 300 -1.59 4.64 -29.65
C LYS A 300 -2.18 4.08 -28.38
N PRO A 301 -2.09 2.76 -28.13
CA PRO A 301 -2.46 2.17 -26.85
C PRO A 301 -1.67 2.81 -25.71
N ALA A 302 -2.39 3.16 -24.63
CA ALA A 302 -1.81 3.76 -23.46
C ALA A 302 -2.49 3.21 -22.19
N TYR A 303 -1.70 2.95 -21.15
CA TYR A 303 -2.21 2.44 -19.87
C TYR A 303 -2.58 3.58 -18.94
N ARG A 304 -3.58 3.33 -18.09
CA ARG A 304 -4.03 4.30 -17.09
C ARG A 304 -4.75 3.61 -15.93
N LEU A 305 -4.93 4.33 -14.82
CA LEU A 305 -5.87 3.90 -13.79
C LEU A 305 -7.30 4.10 -14.30
N ALA A 306 -8.09 3.02 -14.27
CA ALA A 306 -9.44 2.98 -14.79
C ALA A 306 -10.48 3.08 -13.68
N LEU A 307 -11.70 3.56 -14.02
CA LEU A 307 -12.86 3.63 -13.13
C LEU A 307 -12.56 4.30 -11.78
N GLN A 308 -11.72 5.33 -11.75
CA GLN A 308 -11.29 6.04 -10.52
C GLN A 308 -12.47 6.64 -9.73
N THR A 309 -13.63 6.82 -10.36
CA THR A 309 -14.87 7.29 -9.70
C THR A 309 -15.35 6.37 -8.56
N ARG A 310 -14.80 5.16 -8.40
CA ARG A 310 -15.07 4.25 -7.27
C ARG A 310 -14.24 4.58 -6.03
N GLU A 311 -13.10 5.26 -6.21
CA GLU A 311 -12.07 5.43 -5.20
C GLU A 311 -12.39 6.57 -4.22
N GLN A 312 -11.75 6.54 -3.06
CA GLN A 312 -12.00 7.42 -1.91
C GLN A 312 -11.69 8.89 -2.19
N HIS A 313 -10.73 9.20 -3.06
CA HIS A 313 -10.37 10.59 -3.41
C HIS A 313 -11.49 11.31 -4.21
N ILE A 314 -12.40 10.54 -4.82
CA ILE A 314 -13.57 11.07 -5.54
C ILE A 314 -14.86 10.87 -4.76
N ARG A 315 -15.11 9.65 -4.26
CA ARG A 315 -16.38 9.26 -3.63
C ARG A 315 -16.44 9.47 -2.12
N ARG A 316 -15.31 9.71 -1.44
CA ARG A 316 -15.25 9.93 0.01
C ARG A 316 -15.96 8.78 0.79
N GLU A 317 -16.93 9.09 1.65
CA GLU A 317 -17.69 8.09 2.43
C GLU A 317 -18.53 7.11 1.60
N LYS A 318 -18.70 7.37 0.31
CA LYS A 318 -19.43 6.51 -0.64
C LYS A 318 -18.49 5.65 -1.50
N ALA A 319 -17.20 5.66 -1.22
CA ALA A 319 -16.21 4.85 -1.93
C ALA A 319 -16.43 3.34 -1.73
N THR A 320 -15.88 2.54 -2.63
CA THR A 320 -15.92 1.07 -2.50
C THR A 320 -15.07 0.59 -1.33
N SER A 321 -13.96 1.27 -1.05
CA SER A 321 -13.03 1.00 0.05
C SER A 321 -12.31 2.28 0.46
N ASN A 322 -11.60 2.25 1.58
CA ASN A 322 -10.70 3.33 2.02
C ASN A 322 -9.26 3.19 1.50
N ILE A 323 -8.92 2.10 0.80
CA ILE A 323 -7.56 1.81 0.34
C ILE A 323 -7.07 2.92 -0.59
N CYS A 324 -5.90 3.48 -0.26
CA CYS A 324 -5.15 4.45 -1.07
C CYS A 324 -3.80 3.84 -1.47
N THR A 325 -2.86 3.70 -0.54
CA THR A 325 -1.64 2.92 -0.73
C THR A 325 -1.98 1.43 -0.60
N ALA A 326 -1.60 0.63 -1.61
CA ALA A 326 -1.80 -0.81 -1.65
C ALA A 326 -0.44 -1.54 -1.59
N GLN A 327 -0.17 -2.51 -2.46
CA GLN A 327 1.06 -3.31 -2.47
C GLN A 327 1.68 -3.37 -3.89
N ALA A 328 1.78 -2.22 -4.55
CA ALA A 328 2.12 -2.15 -5.97
C ALA A 328 3.48 -2.77 -6.30
N LEU A 329 4.54 -2.45 -5.55
CA LEU A 329 5.88 -3.01 -5.79
C LEU A 329 5.88 -4.54 -5.70
N LEU A 330 5.17 -5.09 -4.70
CA LEU A 330 5.08 -6.53 -4.48
C LEU A 330 4.24 -7.23 -5.57
N ALA A 331 3.20 -6.56 -6.06
CA ALA A 331 2.41 -7.01 -7.19
C ALA A 331 3.25 -7.05 -8.48
N ILE A 332 4.10 -6.04 -8.69
CA ILE A 332 5.05 -6.02 -9.83
C ILE A 332 6.02 -7.20 -9.76
N VAL A 333 6.55 -7.52 -8.57
CA VAL A 333 7.40 -8.70 -8.38
C VAL A 333 6.64 -9.98 -8.69
N ALA A 334 5.42 -10.14 -8.17
CA ALA A 334 4.60 -11.33 -8.38
C ALA A 334 4.23 -11.54 -9.86
N GLY A 335 3.84 -10.46 -10.55
CA GLY A 335 3.58 -10.50 -12.00
C GLY A 335 4.83 -10.86 -12.80
N ALA A 336 5.98 -10.27 -12.48
CA ALA A 336 7.25 -10.57 -13.11
C ALA A 336 7.72 -12.01 -12.83
N TYR A 337 7.48 -12.54 -11.63
CA TYR A 337 7.74 -13.95 -11.27
C TYR A 337 6.92 -14.89 -12.17
N ALA A 338 5.62 -14.61 -12.33
CA ALA A 338 4.75 -15.39 -13.20
C ALA A 338 5.22 -15.37 -14.66
N MET A 339 5.67 -14.21 -15.17
CA MET A 339 6.22 -14.09 -16.52
C MET A 339 7.56 -14.80 -16.68
N TYR A 340 8.44 -14.75 -15.67
CA TYR A 340 9.76 -15.36 -15.70
C TYR A 340 9.68 -16.89 -15.74
N HIS A 341 8.80 -17.49 -14.94
CA HIS A 341 8.57 -18.93 -14.92
C HIS A 341 7.66 -19.39 -16.07
N GLY A 342 6.68 -18.57 -16.45
CA GLY A 342 5.64 -18.93 -17.41
C GLY A 342 4.72 -20.06 -16.90
N PRO A 343 3.68 -20.43 -17.64
CA PRO A 343 2.71 -21.42 -17.19
C PRO A 343 3.35 -22.78 -16.88
N GLU A 344 4.29 -23.26 -17.70
CA GLU A 344 4.95 -24.55 -17.52
C GLU A 344 5.90 -24.52 -16.29
N GLY A 345 6.61 -23.41 -16.06
CA GLY A 345 7.50 -23.28 -14.91
C GLY A 345 6.70 -23.23 -13.59
N LEU A 346 5.60 -22.48 -13.54
CA LEU A 346 4.73 -22.43 -12.37
C LEU A 346 4.10 -23.82 -12.09
N ARG A 347 3.64 -24.51 -13.12
CA ARG A 347 3.11 -25.90 -12.99
C ARG A 347 4.19 -26.83 -12.45
N ALA A 348 5.41 -26.79 -12.99
CA ALA A 348 6.50 -27.63 -12.53
C ALA A 348 6.88 -27.37 -11.05
N ILE A 349 6.85 -26.11 -10.61
CA ILE A 349 7.01 -25.76 -9.20
C ILE A 349 5.88 -26.39 -8.36
N ALA A 350 4.64 -26.20 -8.74
CA ALA A 350 3.48 -26.75 -8.02
C ALA A 350 3.51 -28.30 -7.95
N GLU A 351 3.82 -28.97 -9.06
CA GLU A 351 3.94 -30.44 -9.12
C GLU A 351 5.06 -30.96 -8.20
N ARG A 352 6.20 -30.25 -8.16
CA ARG A 352 7.32 -30.60 -7.27
C ARG A 352 6.93 -30.44 -5.80
N LEU A 353 6.22 -29.34 -5.43
CA LEU A 353 5.75 -29.14 -4.06
C LEU A 353 4.75 -30.23 -3.65
N HIS A 354 3.77 -30.51 -4.48
CA HIS A 354 2.78 -31.56 -4.25
C HIS A 354 3.45 -32.94 -4.11
N THR A 355 4.33 -33.31 -5.03
CA THR A 355 5.06 -34.57 -4.98
C THR A 355 5.88 -34.69 -3.70
N ASN A 356 6.58 -33.66 -3.30
CA ASN A 356 7.37 -33.65 -2.07
C ASN A 356 6.50 -33.76 -0.81
N ALA A 357 5.36 -33.07 -0.77
CA ALA A 357 4.39 -33.22 0.31
C ALA A 357 3.84 -34.66 0.40
N ALA A 358 3.51 -35.27 -0.73
CA ALA A 358 3.06 -36.66 -0.80
C ALA A 358 4.17 -37.68 -0.36
N ARG A 359 5.44 -37.41 -0.69
CA ARG A 359 6.59 -38.21 -0.19
C ARG A 359 6.74 -38.09 1.33
N VAL A 360 6.58 -36.90 1.90
CA VAL A 360 6.58 -36.65 3.35
C VAL A 360 5.43 -37.41 4.01
N ALA A 361 4.21 -37.30 3.48
CA ALA A 361 3.05 -38.05 3.99
C ALA A 361 3.30 -39.56 3.97
N THR A 362 3.83 -40.08 2.86
CA THR A 362 4.18 -41.54 2.70
C THR A 362 5.21 -41.97 3.74
N ALA A 363 6.23 -41.17 3.96
CA ALA A 363 7.26 -41.46 4.95
C ALA A 363 6.70 -41.55 6.37
N LEU A 364 5.89 -40.58 6.76
CA LEU A 364 5.32 -40.48 8.09
C LEU A 364 4.24 -41.55 8.32
N GLN A 365 3.46 -41.88 7.30
CA GLN A 365 2.52 -43.03 7.37
C GLN A 365 3.26 -44.35 7.60
N LYS A 366 4.37 -44.57 6.90
CA LYS A 366 5.23 -45.75 7.10
C LYS A 366 5.89 -45.79 8.48
N ALA A 367 6.15 -44.59 9.06
CA ALA A 367 6.64 -44.48 10.43
C ALA A 367 5.55 -44.68 11.50
N GLY A 368 4.30 -44.92 11.09
CA GLY A 368 3.20 -45.24 12.00
C GLY A 368 2.31 -44.07 12.38
N TYR A 369 2.47 -42.91 11.77
CA TYR A 369 1.61 -41.76 12.01
C TYR A 369 0.34 -41.82 11.15
N GLY A 370 -0.77 -41.33 11.66
CA GLY A 370 -1.96 -41.05 10.88
C GLY A 370 -1.77 -39.81 10.02
N ILE A 371 -2.23 -39.84 8.77
CA ILE A 371 -2.31 -38.67 7.89
C ILE A 371 -3.78 -38.26 7.80
N VAL A 372 -4.09 -37.02 8.23
CA VAL A 372 -5.50 -36.58 8.39
C VAL A 372 -6.23 -36.55 7.06
N HIS A 373 -5.59 -36.05 6.02
CA HIS A 373 -6.19 -35.96 4.67
C HIS A 373 -5.34 -36.73 3.65
N LYS A 374 -6.01 -37.41 2.72
CA LYS A 374 -5.34 -38.04 1.58
C LYS A 374 -5.17 -37.10 0.40
N ASN A 375 -6.11 -36.17 0.28
CA ASN A 375 -6.15 -35.19 -0.80
C ASN A 375 -5.67 -33.82 -0.26
N PHE A 376 -4.52 -33.40 -0.70
CA PHE A 376 -3.92 -32.10 -0.31
C PHE A 376 -3.07 -31.55 -1.46
N PHE A 377 -2.67 -30.28 -1.36
CA PHE A 377 -1.74 -29.66 -2.30
C PHE A 377 -0.30 -29.80 -1.80
N ASP A 378 0.13 -28.98 -0.87
CA ASP A 378 1.50 -28.88 -0.37
C ASP A 378 1.61 -29.01 1.15
N THR A 379 0.48 -29.06 1.85
CA THR A 379 0.41 -29.09 3.31
C THR A 379 -0.16 -30.41 3.80
N VAL A 380 0.63 -31.07 4.65
CA VAL A 380 0.29 -32.39 5.23
C VAL A 380 -0.01 -32.21 6.73
N VAL A 381 -1.15 -32.72 7.18
CA VAL A 381 -1.48 -32.74 8.62
C VAL A 381 -1.32 -34.15 9.15
N VAL A 382 -0.54 -34.27 10.22
CA VAL A 382 -0.13 -35.54 10.85
C VAL A 382 -0.81 -35.66 12.20
N GLU A 383 -1.44 -36.83 12.46
CA GLU A 383 -1.98 -37.19 13.76
C GLU A 383 -0.85 -37.57 14.71
N ALA A 384 -0.81 -36.96 15.87
CA ALA A 384 0.17 -37.16 16.93
C ALA A 384 -0.51 -37.07 18.30
N PRO A 385 -1.38 -38.02 18.68
CA PRO A 385 -2.20 -37.95 19.88
C PRO A 385 -1.33 -37.71 21.14
N GLY A 386 -1.45 -36.52 21.76
CA GLY A 386 -0.68 -36.10 22.93
C GLY A 386 0.80 -35.86 22.68
N ALA A 387 1.29 -35.94 21.45
CA ALA A 387 2.69 -35.85 21.10
C ALA A 387 3.05 -34.70 20.12
N ALA A 388 2.11 -33.78 19.83
CA ALA A 388 2.36 -32.70 18.88
C ALA A 388 3.57 -31.82 19.29
N ASP A 389 3.70 -31.48 20.58
CA ASP A 389 4.82 -30.70 21.11
C ASP A 389 6.17 -31.45 20.97
N GLU A 390 6.19 -32.77 21.12
CA GLU A 390 7.37 -33.59 20.92
C GLU A 390 7.80 -33.57 19.43
N LEU A 391 6.85 -33.69 18.51
CA LEU A 391 7.15 -33.64 17.08
C LEU A 391 7.68 -32.27 16.65
N VAL A 392 7.10 -31.20 17.17
CA VAL A 392 7.59 -29.83 16.93
C VAL A 392 9.02 -29.68 17.44
N ALA A 393 9.31 -30.16 18.66
CA ALA A 393 10.65 -30.11 19.21
C ALA A 393 11.68 -30.91 18.40
N LYS A 394 11.32 -32.13 17.95
CA LYS A 394 12.17 -32.97 17.09
C LYS A 394 12.46 -32.31 15.74
N ALA A 395 11.46 -31.69 15.13
CA ALA A 395 11.62 -30.92 13.90
C ALA A 395 12.55 -29.73 14.11
N LEU A 396 12.37 -29.01 15.20
CA LEU A 396 13.21 -27.89 15.60
C LEU A 396 14.67 -28.26 15.80
N ASP A 397 14.94 -29.39 16.47
CA ASP A 397 16.29 -29.93 16.63
C ASP A 397 16.96 -30.30 15.29
N ALA A 398 16.15 -30.63 14.28
CA ALA A 398 16.61 -30.86 12.91
C ALA A 398 16.75 -29.57 12.07
N GLY A 399 16.49 -28.38 12.67
CA GLY A 399 16.56 -27.10 12.00
C GLY A 399 15.36 -26.80 11.09
N VAL A 400 14.20 -27.37 11.42
CA VAL A 400 12.96 -27.20 10.65
C VAL A 400 11.83 -26.73 11.58
N ASN A 401 11.12 -25.70 11.19
CA ASN A 401 9.89 -25.28 11.87
C ASN A 401 8.68 -25.92 11.20
N ILE A 402 7.83 -26.58 11.98
CA ILE A 402 6.53 -27.12 11.57
C ILE A 402 5.41 -26.49 12.38
N ARG A 403 4.19 -26.50 11.86
CA ARG A 403 3.03 -25.91 12.52
C ARG A 403 2.46 -26.84 13.59
N ARG A 404 2.25 -26.34 14.80
CA ARG A 404 1.42 -26.97 15.82
C ARG A 404 -0.03 -26.58 15.59
N PHE A 405 -0.92 -27.50 15.24
CA PHE A 405 -2.36 -27.22 15.17
C PHE A 405 -3.00 -27.26 16.56
N ASP A 406 -2.78 -28.36 17.28
CA ASP A 406 -3.29 -28.58 18.63
C ASP A 406 -2.41 -29.61 19.38
N ALA A 407 -2.86 -30.14 20.49
CA ALA A 407 -2.12 -31.15 21.26
C ALA A 407 -1.94 -32.50 20.50
N ASN A 408 -2.73 -32.73 19.46
CA ASN A 408 -2.82 -34.03 18.78
C ASN A 408 -2.44 -33.95 17.28
N ARG A 409 -2.14 -32.77 16.75
CA ARG A 409 -1.88 -32.61 15.31
C ARG A 409 -0.78 -31.59 15.05
N VAL A 410 0.06 -31.92 14.07
CA VAL A 410 1.05 -31.00 13.49
C VAL A 410 0.85 -30.87 11.99
N GLY A 411 1.21 -29.72 11.42
CA GLY A 411 1.16 -29.43 9.99
C GLY A 411 2.57 -29.23 9.42
N ILE A 412 2.77 -29.70 8.20
CA ILE A 412 4.01 -29.60 7.46
C ILE A 412 3.69 -29.03 6.08
N SER A 413 4.07 -27.79 5.82
CA SER A 413 3.89 -27.12 4.53
C SER A 413 5.19 -27.12 3.75
N VAL A 414 5.21 -27.76 2.60
CA VAL A 414 6.40 -27.87 1.74
C VAL A 414 6.52 -26.62 0.88
N GLY A 415 7.69 -26.00 0.89
CA GLY A 415 7.99 -24.79 0.13
C GLY A 415 9.02 -25.01 -0.97
N GLU A 416 9.28 -23.96 -1.71
CA GLU A 416 10.05 -24.03 -2.97
C GLU A 416 11.54 -24.39 -2.76
N SER A 417 12.17 -23.94 -1.67
CA SER A 417 13.56 -24.22 -1.35
C SER A 417 13.79 -25.55 -0.62
N HIS A 418 12.71 -26.30 -0.29
CA HIS A 418 12.82 -27.54 0.47
C HIS A 418 13.23 -28.71 -0.43
N ASP A 419 14.51 -28.94 -0.51
CA ASP A 419 15.13 -30.07 -1.25
C ASP A 419 15.10 -31.38 -0.45
N ASP A 420 15.57 -32.45 -1.06
CA ASP A 420 15.64 -33.81 -0.44
C ASP A 420 16.48 -33.83 0.83
N ALA A 421 17.47 -32.92 0.97
CA ALA A 421 18.29 -32.84 2.18
C ALA A 421 17.47 -32.25 3.35
N VAL A 422 16.71 -31.23 3.11
CA VAL A 422 15.81 -30.62 4.12
C VAL A 422 14.70 -31.57 4.50
N LEU A 423 14.00 -32.17 3.50
CA LEU A 423 12.91 -33.12 3.72
C LEU A 423 13.41 -34.38 4.44
N GLY A 424 14.59 -34.90 4.04
CA GLY A 424 15.20 -36.08 4.65
C GLY A 424 15.58 -35.86 6.12
N ARG A 425 16.09 -34.67 6.48
CA ARG A 425 16.38 -34.33 7.90
C ARG A 425 15.10 -34.30 8.73
N LEU A 426 14.05 -33.64 8.24
CA LEU A 426 12.75 -33.58 8.93
C LEU A 426 12.16 -34.99 9.13
N VAL A 427 12.00 -35.73 8.04
CA VAL A 427 11.41 -37.09 8.09
C VAL A 427 12.20 -38.02 9.02
N LYS A 428 13.54 -37.97 8.99
CA LYS A 428 14.40 -38.75 9.89
C LYS A 428 14.20 -38.35 11.35
N ALA A 429 14.11 -37.05 11.65
CA ALA A 429 13.87 -36.57 13.02
C ALA A 429 12.52 -37.07 13.57
N LEU A 430 11.54 -37.21 12.69
CA LEU A 430 10.22 -37.74 13.02
C LEU A 430 10.13 -39.27 12.94
N GLY A 431 11.26 -39.98 12.79
CA GLY A 431 11.38 -41.45 12.85
C GLY A 431 11.06 -42.17 11.55
N GLY A 432 10.97 -41.47 10.42
CA GLY A 432 10.72 -42.05 9.09
C GLY A 432 11.98 -42.08 8.20
N GLU A 433 11.79 -42.50 6.95
CA GLU A 433 12.76 -42.44 5.88
C GLU A 433 12.08 -41.87 4.62
N LEU A 434 12.67 -40.85 4.00
CA LEU A 434 12.10 -40.19 2.83
C LEU A 434 12.16 -41.11 1.61
N PRO A 435 11.02 -41.56 1.05
CA PRO A 435 11.01 -42.43 -0.12
C PRO A 435 11.33 -41.67 -1.40
N ALA A 436 11.83 -42.39 -2.43
CA ALA A 436 12.03 -41.80 -3.77
C ALA A 436 10.69 -41.44 -4.45
N GLU A 437 9.65 -42.29 -4.21
CA GLU A 437 8.32 -42.08 -4.78
C GLU A 437 7.26 -42.02 -3.67
N ALA A 438 6.24 -41.22 -3.91
CA ALA A 438 5.07 -41.12 -3.03
C ALA A 438 4.12 -42.31 -3.20
N ASP A 439 3.35 -42.61 -2.15
CA ASP A 439 2.22 -43.54 -2.24
C ASP A 439 1.13 -42.87 -3.13
N PRO A 440 0.64 -43.56 -4.17
CA PRO A 440 -0.44 -43.05 -5.04
C PRO A 440 -1.77 -42.72 -4.30
N ALA A 441 -1.91 -43.18 -3.06
CA ALA A 441 -3.06 -42.84 -2.22
C ALA A 441 -3.07 -41.35 -1.79
N PHE A 442 -1.91 -40.67 -1.87
CA PHE A 442 -1.79 -39.24 -1.58
C PHE A 442 -1.69 -38.46 -2.88
N GLY A 443 -2.74 -37.70 -3.20
CA GLY A 443 -2.79 -37.03 -4.48
C GLY A 443 -3.93 -36.03 -4.60
N ILE A 444 -3.97 -35.37 -5.75
CA ILE A 444 -5.07 -34.52 -6.15
C ILE A 444 -6.10 -35.37 -6.87
N PRO A 445 -7.38 -35.37 -6.46
CA PRO A 445 -8.42 -36.11 -7.15
C PRO A 445 -8.56 -35.66 -8.61
N ASP A 446 -8.71 -36.58 -9.56
CA ASP A 446 -8.87 -36.30 -10.99
C ASP A 446 -10.00 -35.29 -11.27
N ALA A 447 -11.08 -35.34 -10.49
CA ALA A 447 -12.21 -34.42 -10.61
C ALA A 447 -11.84 -32.94 -10.31
N LEU A 448 -10.76 -32.70 -9.57
CA LEU A 448 -10.28 -31.37 -9.20
C LEU A 448 -9.12 -30.88 -10.08
N LEU A 449 -8.54 -31.73 -10.90
CA LEU A 449 -7.43 -31.38 -11.77
C LEU A 449 -7.85 -30.34 -12.82
N ARG A 450 -6.97 -29.36 -13.02
CA ARG A 450 -7.10 -28.35 -14.06
C ARG A 450 -6.79 -28.98 -15.41
N THR A 451 -7.69 -28.80 -16.38
CA THR A 451 -7.56 -29.35 -17.73
C THR A 451 -7.54 -28.27 -18.82
N ASP A 452 -7.88 -27.02 -18.49
CA ASP A 452 -7.82 -25.88 -19.40
C ASP A 452 -6.40 -25.33 -19.53
N ASP A 453 -6.14 -24.70 -20.66
CA ASP A 453 -4.94 -23.89 -20.87
C ASP A 453 -5.11 -22.54 -20.16
N TYR A 454 -4.03 -22.01 -19.57
CA TYR A 454 -4.01 -20.73 -18.87
C TYR A 454 -2.72 -19.97 -19.18
N MET A 455 -2.71 -18.66 -18.94
CA MET A 455 -1.58 -17.77 -19.22
C MET A 455 -1.11 -17.87 -20.69
N GLN A 456 -2.08 -17.85 -21.60
CA GLN A 456 -1.83 -18.01 -23.04
C GLN A 456 -1.29 -16.72 -23.70
N HIS A 457 -1.42 -15.56 -23.04
CA HIS A 457 -0.93 -14.31 -23.60
C HIS A 457 0.60 -14.38 -23.82
N PRO A 458 1.14 -13.88 -24.95
CA PRO A 458 2.57 -13.95 -25.29
C PRO A 458 3.50 -13.39 -24.24
N ILE A 459 3.04 -12.46 -23.40
CA ILE A 459 3.80 -11.87 -22.30
C ILE A 459 4.35 -12.94 -21.34
N PHE A 460 3.63 -14.03 -21.12
CA PHE A 460 4.01 -15.13 -20.24
C PHE A 460 4.97 -16.15 -20.87
N HIS A 461 5.29 -15.97 -22.15
CA HIS A 461 6.17 -16.87 -22.89
C HIS A 461 7.46 -16.20 -23.37
N LYS A 462 7.53 -14.88 -23.32
CA LYS A 462 8.61 -14.09 -23.94
C LYS A 462 9.80 -13.84 -23.01
N TYR A 463 9.58 -13.43 -21.78
CA TYR A 463 10.63 -12.91 -20.87
C TYR A 463 11.13 -13.97 -19.88
N ARG A 464 11.53 -15.13 -20.40
CA ARG A 464 11.89 -16.31 -19.59
C ARG A 464 13.42 -16.50 -19.44
N SER A 465 14.22 -15.70 -20.13
CA SER A 465 15.69 -15.69 -19.96
C SER A 465 16.12 -14.49 -19.12
N GLU A 466 17.25 -14.64 -18.40
CA GLU A 466 17.88 -13.56 -17.62
C GLU A 466 18.02 -12.27 -18.44
N THR A 467 18.54 -12.38 -19.68
CA THR A 467 18.80 -11.23 -20.54
C THR A 467 17.51 -10.54 -20.97
N GLU A 468 16.51 -11.30 -21.38
CA GLU A 468 15.22 -10.72 -21.84
C GLU A 468 14.47 -10.08 -20.68
N MET A 469 14.42 -10.73 -19.52
CA MET A 469 13.78 -10.18 -18.33
C MET A 469 14.48 -8.89 -17.88
N MET A 470 15.81 -8.89 -17.77
CA MET A 470 16.58 -7.70 -17.37
C MET A 470 16.33 -6.52 -18.33
N ARG A 471 16.35 -6.77 -19.65
CA ARG A 471 16.07 -5.75 -20.67
C ARG A 471 14.62 -5.27 -20.64
N TYR A 472 13.68 -6.16 -20.34
CA TYR A 472 12.29 -5.81 -20.17
C TYR A 472 12.08 -4.88 -18.97
N LEU A 473 12.59 -5.25 -17.81
CA LEU A 473 12.51 -4.43 -16.59
C LEU A 473 13.17 -3.06 -16.79
N ARG A 474 14.31 -3.02 -17.51
CA ARG A 474 14.95 -1.73 -17.86
C ARG A 474 14.03 -0.88 -18.74
N ARG A 475 13.40 -1.46 -19.78
CA ARG A 475 12.44 -0.71 -20.64
C ARG A 475 11.25 -0.18 -19.85
N LEU A 476 10.73 -0.94 -18.87
CA LEU A 476 9.66 -0.46 -18.01
C LEU A 476 10.12 0.75 -17.18
N SER A 477 11.26 0.65 -16.52
CA SER A 477 11.83 1.73 -15.72
C SER A 477 12.11 2.99 -16.55
N ASP A 478 12.58 2.85 -17.79
CA ASP A 478 12.87 3.98 -18.70
C ASP A 478 11.61 4.75 -19.14
N LYS A 479 10.43 4.11 -19.10
CA LYS A 479 9.14 4.74 -19.41
C LYS A 479 8.61 5.63 -18.28
N ASP A 480 9.19 5.56 -17.09
CA ASP A 480 8.64 6.16 -15.88
C ASP A 480 9.51 7.31 -15.37
N LEU A 481 8.89 8.20 -14.59
CA LEU A 481 9.59 9.12 -13.70
C LEU A 481 9.55 8.58 -12.27
N ALA A 482 10.70 8.61 -11.61
CA ALA A 482 10.91 8.22 -10.22
C ALA A 482 11.92 9.17 -9.57
N LEU A 483 12.10 9.13 -8.25
CA LEU A 483 12.96 10.06 -7.52
C LEU A 483 14.45 9.96 -7.88
N ASP A 484 14.89 8.84 -8.46
CA ASP A 484 16.26 8.68 -8.96
C ASP A 484 16.53 9.50 -10.24
N ARG A 485 15.50 10.10 -10.83
CA ARG A 485 15.57 10.93 -12.04
C ARG A 485 15.22 12.40 -11.81
N THR A 486 14.23 12.69 -10.96
CA THR A 486 13.68 14.04 -10.77
C THR A 486 12.91 14.15 -9.46
N MET A 487 12.69 15.36 -8.99
CA MET A 487 11.79 15.66 -7.89
C MET A 487 10.35 15.22 -8.23
N ILE A 488 9.63 14.71 -7.23
CA ILE A 488 8.20 14.44 -7.29
C ILE A 488 7.49 15.35 -6.27
N PRO A 489 7.10 16.57 -6.63
CA PRO A 489 6.59 17.58 -5.70
C PRO A 489 5.09 17.39 -5.40
N LEU A 490 4.71 16.20 -4.95
CA LEU A 490 3.31 15.87 -4.67
C LEU A 490 2.87 16.39 -3.31
N GLY A 491 1.91 17.30 -3.31
CA GLY A 491 1.27 17.79 -2.10
C GLY A 491 0.41 16.72 -1.43
N SER A 492 0.48 16.77 -0.12
CA SER A 492 0.03 15.83 0.89
C SER A 492 0.64 14.43 0.78
N CYS A 493 1.82 14.33 0.16
CA CYS A 493 2.58 13.08 0.08
C CYS A 493 4.08 13.35 0.05
N THR A 494 4.73 13.21 1.18
CA THR A 494 6.18 13.39 1.30
C THR A 494 6.93 12.36 0.46
N MET A 495 7.52 12.83 -0.63
CA MET A 495 8.29 12.02 -1.58
C MET A 495 9.79 12.29 -1.39
N LYS A 496 10.32 11.93 -0.22
CA LYS A 496 11.76 12.03 0.03
C LYS A 496 12.51 10.84 -0.53
N LEU A 497 13.68 11.08 -1.10
CA LEU A 497 14.57 9.99 -1.52
C LEU A 497 15.19 9.34 -0.29
N ASN A 498 15.03 8.04 -0.18
CA ASN A 498 15.67 7.25 0.85
C ASN A 498 17.12 6.89 0.49
N ALA A 499 17.98 6.79 1.49
CA ALA A 499 19.36 6.40 1.30
C ALA A 499 19.49 4.90 0.95
N ALA A 500 20.52 4.55 0.16
CA ALA A 500 20.76 3.16 -0.22
C ALA A 500 21.01 2.27 1.00
N ALA A 501 21.72 2.78 2.02
CA ALA A 501 21.98 2.07 3.27
C ALA A 501 20.69 1.74 4.07
N GLU A 502 19.65 2.54 3.92
CA GLU A 502 18.35 2.26 4.56
C GLU A 502 17.66 1.05 3.92
N MET A 503 17.87 0.85 2.61
CA MET A 503 17.27 -0.26 1.85
C MET A 503 18.02 -1.59 2.02
N GLU A 504 19.30 -1.56 2.29
CA GLU A 504 20.14 -2.75 2.28
C GLU A 504 19.68 -3.88 3.20
N PRO A 505 19.29 -3.62 4.48
CA PRO A 505 18.92 -4.69 5.42
C PRO A 505 17.69 -5.49 5.05
N ILE A 506 16.75 -4.94 4.27
CA ILE A 506 15.48 -5.63 3.94
C ILE A 506 15.69 -6.90 3.12
N SER A 507 16.81 -7.00 2.40
CA SER A 507 17.16 -8.16 1.57
C SER A 507 18.01 -9.19 2.31
N TRP A 508 18.44 -8.93 3.55
CA TRP A 508 19.25 -9.87 4.30
C TRP A 508 18.41 -11.10 4.71
N PRO A 509 18.95 -12.33 4.54
CA PRO A 509 18.21 -13.54 4.87
C PRO A 509 17.70 -13.59 6.32
N GLU A 510 18.48 -13.03 7.24
CA GLU A 510 18.16 -12.99 8.68
C GLU A 510 16.95 -12.10 9.00
N PHE A 511 16.59 -11.18 8.13
CA PHE A 511 15.33 -10.41 8.20
C PHE A 511 14.29 -10.99 7.25
N ALA A 512 14.60 -11.13 5.98
CA ALA A 512 13.64 -11.54 4.96
C ALA A 512 13.14 -12.99 5.14
N GLY A 513 14.01 -13.90 5.64
CA GLY A 513 13.76 -15.35 5.72
C GLY A 513 13.08 -15.83 7.01
N VAL A 514 12.76 -14.96 7.95
CA VAL A 514 12.09 -15.36 9.20
C VAL A 514 10.58 -15.38 9.02
N HIS A 515 9.96 -16.53 9.33
CA HIS A 515 8.51 -16.69 9.28
C HIS A 515 7.84 -15.92 10.43
N PRO A 516 6.68 -15.25 10.23
CA PRO A 516 6.02 -14.47 11.29
C PRO A 516 5.59 -15.29 12.51
N LEU A 517 5.41 -16.60 12.33
CA LEU A 517 5.06 -17.54 13.41
C LEU A 517 6.25 -18.38 13.88
N ALA A 518 7.47 -18.03 13.50
CA ALA A 518 8.65 -18.67 14.04
C ALA A 518 8.73 -18.50 15.58
N PRO A 519 9.28 -19.47 16.32
CA PRO A 519 9.47 -19.32 17.76
C PRO A 519 10.19 -18.01 18.12
N ALA A 520 9.79 -17.36 19.19
CA ALA A 520 10.28 -16.04 19.57
C ALA A 520 11.81 -15.97 19.75
N ASP A 521 12.45 -17.08 20.18
CA ASP A 521 13.91 -17.18 20.27
C ASP A 521 14.64 -17.21 18.93
N GLN A 522 13.91 -17.41 17.82
CA GLN A 522 14.42 -17.31 16.45
C GLN A 522 14.24 -15.92 15.84
N ALA A 523 13.45 -15.05 16.45
CA ALA A 523 13.12 -13.72 15.97
C ALA A 523 13.55 -12.60 16.93
N GLN A 524 14.54 -12.84 17.80
CA GLN A 524 14.95 -11.89 18.82
C GLN A 524 15.40 -10.55 18.25
N GLY A 525 16.14 -10.57 17.14
CA GLY A 525 16.58 -9.36 16.46
C GLY A 525 15.43 -8.55 15.90
N TRP A 526 14.39 -9.21 15.36
CA TRP A 526 13.16 -8.56 14.93
C TRP A 526 12.45 -7.88 16.10
N HIS A 527 12.27 -8.59 17.21
CA HIS A 527 11.59 -8.03 18.39
C HIS A 527 12.33 -6.85 19.01
N GLU A 528 13.67 -6.87 19.00
CA GLU A 528 14.46 -5.74 19.51
C GLU A 528 14.36 -4.52 18.59
N LEU A 529 14.47 -4.71 17.26
CA LEU A 529 14.33 -3.63 16.29
C LEU A 529 12.94 -2.99 16.36
N ILE A 530 11.89 -3.81 16.38
CA ILE A 530 10.50 -3.36 16.44
C ILE A 530 10.22 -2.57 17.73
N ARG A 531 10.73 -3.05 18.86
CA ARG A 531 10.57 -2.35 20.13
C ARG A 531 11.28 -1.00 20.11
N GLU A 532 12.56 -0.96 19.71
CA GLU A 532 13.31 0.30 19.62
C GLU A 532 12.65 1.31 18.66
N LEU A 533 12.19 0.85 17.49
CA LEU A 533 11.45 1.70 16.56
C LEU A 533 10.14 2.22 17.16
N SER A 534 9.39 1.38 17.88
CA SER A 534 8.15 1.78 18.54
C SER A 534 8.40 2.82 19.63
N ASP A 535 9.44 2.65 20.45
CA ASP A 535 9.84 3.60 21.48
C ASP A 535 10.23 4.95 20.87
N TRP A 536 10.95 4.96 19.72
CA TRP A 536 11.28 6.19 19.01
C TRP A 536 10.06 6.89 18.44
N LEU A 537 9.11 6.15 17.87
CA LEU A 537 7.87 6.72 17.34
C LEU A 537 7.02 7.36 18.47
N VAL A 538 6.97 6.72 19.64
CA VAL A 538 6.36 7.31 20.84
C VAL A 538 7.08 8.61 21.23
N ALA A 539 8.41 8.59 21.28
CA ALA A 539 9.21 9.76 21.62
C ALA A 539 9.02 10.94 20.64
N ILE A 540 8.92 10.65 19.34
CA ILE A 540 8.73 11.67 18.28
C ILE A 540 7.34 12.28 18.36
N THR A 541 6.31 11.47 18.59
CA THR A 541 4.91 11.89 18.47
C THR A 541 4.29 12.35 19.79
N GLY A 542 4.90 11.99 20.93
CA GLY A 542 4.41 12.34 22.26
C GLY A 542 3.18 11.57 22.71
N TYR A 543 2.85 10.46 22.06
CA TYR A 543 1.85 9.48 22.49
C TYR A 543 2.41 8.51 23.53
N ASP A 544 1.58 7.57 24.00
CA ASP A 544 1.94 6.64 25.07
C ASP A 544 2.23 5.21 24.56
N ALA A 545 1.67 4.83 23.41
CA ALA A 545 1.92 3.54 22.76
C ALA A 545 1.74 3.59 21.26
N VAL A 546 2.37 2.65 20.55
CA VAL A 546 2.31 2.49 19.09
C VAL A 546 2.06 1.02 18.73
N SER A 547 1.16 0.76 17.78
CA SER A 547 1.02 -0.52 17.08
C SER A 547 1.53 -0.40 15.66
N LEU A 548 2.38 -1.33 15.23
CA LEU A 548 2.92 -1.39 13.87
C LEU A 548 2.09 -2.29 12.94
N GLN A 549 0.95 -2.79 13.41
CA GLN A 549 0.11 -3.70 12.64
C GLN A 549 -0.50 -3.08 11.38
N PRO A 550 -0.92 -1.79 11.34
CA PRO A 550 -1.51 -1.23 10.14
C PRO A 550 -0.53 -1.21 8.96
N ASN A 551 -0.87 -1.89 7.89
CA ASN A 551 -0.06 -2.06 6.68
C ASN A 551 -0.36 -1.02 5.57
N SER A 552 -1.02 0.08 5.93
CA SER A 552 -1.20 1.28 5.12
C SER A 552 -1.70 2.44 6.00
N GLY A 553 -1.64 3.68 5.51
CA GLY A 553 -2.25 4.82 6.19
C GLY A 553 -3.75 4.62 6.40
N ALA A 554 -4.46 4.16 5.36
CA ALA A 554 -5.89 3.86 5.43
C ALA A 554 -6.24 2.78 6.48
N SER A 555 -5.38 1.76 6.64
CA SER A 555 -5.53 0.76 7.72
C SER A 555 -5.32 1.39 9.10
N GLY A 556 -4.36 2.32 9.23
CA GLY A 556 -4.15 3.09 10.46
C GLY A 556 -5.33 3.99 10.80
N GLU A 557 -5.92 4.68 9.79
CA GLU A 557 -7.14 5.45 9.97
C GLU A 557 -8.29 4.59 10.49
N TYR A 558 -8.55 3.46 9.84
CA TYR A 558 -9.59 2.52 10.26
C TYR A 558 -9.34 2.00 11.69
N ALA A 559 -8.09 1.63 12.02
CA ALA A 559 -7.74 1.14 13.35
C ALA A 559 -7.97 2.19 14.44
N GLY A 560 -7.58 3.45 14.18
CA GLY A 560 -7.77 4.55 15.12
C GLY A 560 -9.24 4.88 15.35
N LEU A 561 -10.04 4.95 14.29
CA LEU A 561 -11.49 5.18 14.41
C LEU A 561 -12.21 4.03 15.11
N ARG A 562 -11.78 2.79 14.87
CA ARG A 562 -12.28 1.63 15.60
C ARG A 562 -11.90 1.70 17.07
N ALA A 563 -10.68 2.12 17.41
CA ALA A 563 -10.27 2.30 18.81
C ALA A 563 -11.13 3.35 19.53
N ILE A 564 -11.41 4.48 18.87
CA ILE A 564 -12.33 5.51 19.39
C ILE A 564 -13.73 4.94 19.61
N ARG A 565 -14.29 4.24 18.62
CA ARG A 565 -15.61 3.63 18.73
C ARG A 565 -15.67 2.61 19.86
N SER A 566 -14.68 1.71 19.94
CA SER A 566 -14.60 0.69 21.01
C SER A 566 -14.45 1.32 22.41
N TYR A 567 -13.72 2.44 22.50
CA TYR A 567 -13.63 3.21 23.76
C TYR A 567 -15.00 3.72 24.20
N HIS A 568 -15.76 4.34 23.32
CA HIS A 568 -17.09 4.83 23.66
C HIS A 568 -18.06 3.68 23.99
N GLU A 569 -18.07 2.61 23.22
CA GLU A 569 -18.88 1.42 23.48
C GLU A 569 -18.59 0.79 24.84
N ALA A 570 -17.31 0.68 25.23
CA ALA A 570 -16.88 0.15 26.51
C ALA A 570 -17.26 1.06 27.70
N ASN A 571 -17.42 2.34 27.46
CA ASN A 571 -17.94 3.30 28.46
C ASN A 571 -19.48 3.37 28.49
N GLY A 572 -20.18 2.61 27.67
CA GLY A 572 -21.64 2.62 27.55
C GLY A 572 -22.21 3.75 26.68
N ASP A 573 -21.36 4.50 25.98
CA ASP A 573 -21.72 5.67 25.17
C ASP A 573 -22.04 5.27 23.70
N HIS A 574 -22.90 4.27 23.53
CA HIS A 574 -23.25 3.72 22.21
C HIS A 574 -23.86 4.75 21.22
N GLN A 575 -24.40 5.88 21.72
CA GLN A 575 -24.93 6.97 20.89
C GLN A 575 -23.81 7.77 20.18
N ARG A 576 -22.54 7.71 20.65
CA ARG A 576 -21.39 8.41 20.05
C ARG A 576 -20.95 7.73 18.75
N ASN A 577 -21.61 8.08 17.65
CA ASN A 577 -21.42 7.44 16.35
C ASN A 577 -21.14 8.44 15.21
N THR A 578 -20.92 9.73 15.53
CA THR A 578 -20.69 10.77 14.53
C THR A 578 -19.28 11.35 14.67
N VAL A 579 -18.52 11.36 13.58
CA VAL A 579 -17.19 11.97 13.47
C VAL A 579 -17.28 13.25 12.68
N LEU A 580 -16.72 14.32 13.25
CA LEU A 580 -16.56 15.60 12.59
C LEU A 580 -15.32 15.53 11.66
N ILE A 581 -15.44 15.97 10.42
CA ILE A 581 -14.34 15.94 9.45
C ILE A 581 -14.30 17.26 8.70
N PRO A 582 -13.20 18.05 8.75
CA PRO A 582 -13.04 19.23 7.93
C PRO A 582 -13.22 18.94 6.45
N LEU A 583 -13.88 19.84 5.71
CA LEU A 583 -14.13 19.64 4.28
C LEU A 583 -12.85 19.56 3.45
N SER A 584 -11.75 20.13 3.95
CA SER A 584 -10.41 20.04 3.37
C SER A 584 -9.73 18.68 3.57
N ALA A 585 -10.22 17.82 4.48
CA ALA A 585 -9.59 16.55 4.81
C ALA A 585 -9.51 15.60 3.60
N HIS A 586 -8.49 14.75 3.60
CA HIS A 586 -8.31 13.73 2.57
C HIS A 586 -9.54 12.82 2.46
N GLY A 587 -9.88 12.37 1.26
CA GLY A 587 -11.06 11.52 1.01
C GLY A 587 -11.05 10.20 1.79
N THR A 588 -9.87 9.68 2.13
CA THR A 588 -9.72 8.47 2.95
C THR A 588 -10.29 8.63 4.36
N ASN A 589 -10.24 9.82 4.95
CA ASN A 589 -10.78 10.05 6.31
C ASN A 589 -12.27 9.72 6.38
N ALA A 590 -13.05 10.24 5.43
CA ALA A 590 -14.49 9.97 5.35
C ALA A 590 -14.78 8.50 5.01
N ALA A 591 -14.01 7.89 4.11
CA ALA A 591 -14.15 6.48 3.75
C ALA A 591 -13.82 5.56 4.94
N SER A 592 -12.78 5.86 5.71
CA SER A 592 -12.38 5.12 6.91
C SER A 592 -13.42 5.23 8.02
N ALA A 593 -14.03 6.42 8.20
CA ALA A 593 -15.11 6.62 9.16
C ALA A 593 -16.34 5.77 8.81
N ALA A 594 -16.74 5.75 7.53
CA ALA A 594 -17.83 4.91 7.06
C ALA A 594 -17.54 3.42 7.25
N LEU A 595 -16.27 3.00 7.04
CA LEU A 595 -15.83 1.62 7.23
C LEU A 595 -15.80 1.20 8.70
N ALA A 596 -15.55 2.14 9.62
CA ALA A 596 -15.67 1.94 11.06
C ALA A 596 -17.13 2.02 11.58
N GLY A 597 -18.10 2.14 10.69
CA GLY A 597 -19.52 2.24 11.05
C GLY A 597 -19.92 3.59 11.67
N LEU A 598 -19.11 4.63 11.47
CA LEU A 598 -19.36 5.98 11.97
C LEU A 598 -20.02 6.87 10.90
N LYS A 599 -20.83 7.80 11.35
CA LYS A 599 -21.44 8.83 10.50
C LYS A 599 -20.47 10.00 10.35
N VAL A 600 -20.47 10.64 9.20
CA VAL A 600 -19.59 11.78 8.90
C VAL A 600 -20.40 13.08 8.93
N ALA A 601 -19.90 14.07 9.66
CA ALA A 601 -20.40 15.42 9.66
C ALA A 601 -19.28 16.38 9.24
N GLY A 602 -19.47 17.08 8.12
CA GLY A 602 -18.49 18.04 7.58
C GLY A 602 -18.41 19.31 8.43
N VAL A 603 -17.17 19.78 8.68
CA VAL A 603 -16.89 21.09 9.28
C VAL A 603 -16.36 22.02 8.19
N ALA A 604 -16.88 23.23 8.12
CA ALA A 604 -16.51 24.21 7.10
C ALA A 604 -15.06 24.68 7.24
N THR A 605 -14.54 25.21 6.14
CA THR A 605 -13.23 25.88 6.07
C THR A 605 -13.42 27.39 6.11
N ALA A 606 -12.69 28.08 6.94
CA ALA A 606 -12.65 29.54 6.99
C ALA A 606 -11.94 30.12 5.74
N SER A 607 -12.06 31.43 5.55
CA SER A 607 -11.52 32.11 4.34
C SER A 607 -9.99 32.06 4.23
N ASP A 608 -9.30 31.84 5.33
CA ASP A 608 -7.83 31.70 5.41
C ASP A 608 -7.35 30.23 5.25
N GLY A 609 -8.29 29.29 5.04
CA GLY A 609 -8.00 27.89 4.89
C GLY A 609 -7.97 27.10 6.20
N SER A 610 -8.16 27.71 7.35
CA SER A 610 -8.27 27.05 8.65
C SER A 610 -9.63 26.40 8.88
N ILE A 611 -9.75 25.58 9.92
CA ILE A 611 -11.04 25.06 10.37
C ILE A 611 -11.90 26.22 10.85
N ASP A 612 -13.15 26.31 10.37
CA ASP A 612 -14.11 27.28 10.85
C ASP A 612 -14.59 26.88 12.27
N VAL A 613 -14.03 27.54 13.28
CA VAL A 613 -14.32 27.26 14.70
C VAL A 613 -15.76 27.58 15.07
N GLU A 614 -16.40 28.56 14.40
CA GLU A 614 -17.81 28.85 14.68
C GLU A 614 -18.73 27.78 14.09
N ASP A 615 -18.44 27.27 12.90
CA ASP A 615 -19.15 26.10 12.36
C ASP A 615 -18.89 24.86 13.22
N LEU A 616 -17.66 24.66 13.70
CA LEU A 616 -17.33 23.58 14.65
C LEU A 616 -18.21 23.65 15.91
N LYS A 617 -18.33 24.81 16.55
CA LYS A 617 -19.20 25.02 17.73
C LYS A 617 -20.65 24.71 17.39
N ALA A 618 -21.16 25.19 16.24
CA ALA A 618 -22.52 24.92 15.78
C ALA A 618 -22.76 23.42 15.55
N LYS A 619 -21.77 22.70 15.02
CA LYS A 619 -21.83 21.22 14.86
C LYS A 619 -21.81 20.51 16.21
N ILE A 620 -20.98 20.97 17.15
CA ILE A 620 -20.94 20.42 18.51
C ILE A 620 -22.31 20.61 19.17
N GLU A 621 -22.91 21.78 19.11
CA GLU A 621 -24.26 22.01 19.63
C GLU A 621 -25.33 21.12 18.96
N LYS A 622 -25.25 20.99 17.63
CA LYS A 622 -26.19 20.20 16.84
C LYS A 622 -26.17 18.71 17.13
N TYR A 623 -24.97 18.12 17.24
CA TYR A 623 -24.82 16.68 17.38
C TYR A 623 -24.66 16.22 18.84
N GLY A 624 -24.25 17.11 19.75
CA GLY A 624 -24.16 16.86 21.20
C GLY A 624 -23.50 15.53 21.54
N ASP A 625 -24.20 14.70 22.33
CA ASP A 625 -23.72 13.40 22.78
C ASP A 625 -23.53 12.36 21.66
N ALA A 626 -23.91 12.65 20.42
CA ALA A 626 -23.65 11.76 19.29
C ALA A 626 -22.20 11.87 18.76
N ILE A 627 -21.44 12.89 19.18
CA ILE A 627 -20.07 13.10 18.72
C ILE A 627 -19.15 12.02 19.29
N ALA A 628 -18.58 11.20 18.40
CA ALA A 628 -17.51 10.26 18.75
C ALA A 628 -16.14 10.95 18.77
N GLY A 629 -15.92 11.90 17.87
CA GLY A 629 -14.67 12.64 17.76
C GLY A 629 -14.58 13.52 16.54
N ILE A 630 -13.37 14.05 16.31
CA ILE A 630 -12.98 14.80 15.11
C ILE A 630 -11.76 14.15 14.47
N MET A 631 -11.68 14.17 13.13
CA MET A 631 -10.45 13.86 12.38
C MET A 631 -9.89 15.13 11.79
N ILE A 632 -8.68 15.49 12.16
CA ILE A 632 -7.95 16.65 11.62
C ILE A 632 -6.64 16.20 10.99
N THR A 633 -6.23 16.85 9.91
CA THR A 633 -4.85 16.74 9.37
C THR A 633 -4.04 17.92 9.90
N TYR A 634 -2.83 17.68 10.43
CA TYR A 634 -2.02 18.75 10.96
C TYR A 634 -0.53 18.59 10.60
N PRO A 635 0.17 19.67 10.10
CA PRO A 635 -0.45 20.88 9.52
C PRO A 635 -1.54 20.55 8.51
N SER A 636 -2.46 21.51 8.26
CA SER A 636 -3.64 21.24 7.42
C SER A 636 -3.26 20.90 5.97
N THR A 637 -4.15 20.21 5.26
CA THR A 637 -4.00 19.95 3.81
C THR A 637 -3.98 21.23 2.96
N HIS A 638 -4.25 22.39 3.54
CA HIS A 638 -4.08 23.70 2.91
C HIS A 638 -2.64 24.20 2.99
N GLY A 639 -1.73 23.45 3.62
CA GLY A 639 -0.33 23.86 3.80
C GLY A 639 -0.12 24.84 4.94
N VAL A 640 -1.02 24.91 5.91
CA VAL A 640 -0.99 25.92 6.98
C VAL A 640 -0.88 25.27 8.36
N PHE A 641 0.00 25.78 9.21
CA PHE A 641 -0.02 25.54 10.65
C PHE A 641 -1.13 26.36 11.30
N GLU A 642 -2.28 25.75 11.53
CA GLU A 642 -3.44 26.43 12.13
C GLU A 642 -3.16 26.81 13.59
N GLU A 643 -3.28 28.10 13.94
CA GLU A 643 -3.04 28.58 15.30
C GLU A 643 -4.03 28.04 16.32
N GLN A 644 -5.25 27.72 15.88
CA GLN A 644 -6.36 27.33 16.76
C GLN A 644 -6.47 25.81 17.00
N VAL A 645 -5.49 25.00 16.58
CA VAL A 645 -5.57 23.56 16.68
C VAL A 645 -5.80 23.07 18.14
N ALA A 646 -5.12 23.63 19.11
CA ALA A 646 -5.33 23.30 20.52
C ALA A 646 -6.75 23.58 20.98
N GLN A 647 -7.31 24.74 20.58
CA GLN A 647 -8.72 25.11 20.88
C GLN A 647 -9.70 24.15 20.23
N VAL A 648 -9.46 23.72 18.99
CA VAL A 648 -10.28 22.71 18.30
C VAL A 648 -10.31 21.40 19.10
N CYS A 649 -9.14 20.95 19.58
CA CYS A 649 -9.03 19.76 20.41
C CYS A 649 -9.82 19.91 21.74
N GLU A 650 -9.65 21.03 22.44
CA GLU A 650 -10.34 21.32 23.70
C GLU A 650 -11.86 21.33 23.55
N LEU A 651 -12.38 21.94 22.47
CA LEU A 651 -13.82 21.99 22.19
C LEU A 651 -14.41 20.59 22.00
N VAL A 652 -13.70 19.70 21.29
CA VAL A 652 -14.15 18.34 21.05
C VAL A 652 -14.09 17.50 22.33
N HIS A 653 -13.01 17.62 23.10
CA HIS A 653 -12.88 16.96 24.42
C HIS A 653 -13.98 17.41 25.39
N ALA A 654 -14.28 18.71 25.45
CA ALA A 654 -15.37 19.24 26.28
C ALA A 654 -16.74 18.66 25.89
N ALA A 655 -16.94 18.29 24.63
CA ALA A 655 -18.12 17.58 24.13
C ALA A 655 -18.09 16.06 24.39
N GLY A 656 -17.01 15.54 24.99
CA GLY A 656 -16.80 14.11 25.25
C GLY A 656 -16.32 13.29 24.04
N GLY A 657 -15.96 13.93 22.93
CA GLY A 657 -15.39 13.31 21.75
C GLY A 657 -13.88 13.10 21.88
N GLN A 658 -13.31 12.27 21.01
CA GLN A 658 -11.87 12.02 20.87
C GLN A 658 -11.28 12.78 19.69
N VAL A 659 -9.98 13.10 19.73
CA VAL A 659 -9.29 13.80 18.65
C VAL A 659 -8.38 12.83 17.89
N TYR A 660 -8.71 12.61 16.65
CA TYR A 660 -7.87 11.89 15.69
C TYR A 660 -7.04 12.88 14.89
N VAL A 661 -5.72 12.77 14.94
CA VAL A 661 -4.79 13.58 14.13
C VAL A 661 -4.23 12.72 13.00
N ASP A 662 -4.56 13.05 11.77
CA ASP A 662 -3.97 12.43 10.58
C ASP A 662 -2.48 12.78 10.52
N GLY A 663 -1.64 11.76 10.63
CA GLY A 663 -0.19 11.90 10.67
C GLY A 663 0.51 11.96 9.30
N ALA A 664 -0.24 12.13 8.20
CA ALA A 664 0.33 12.25 6.86
C ALA A 664 1.36 13.40 6.76
N ASN A 665 1.13 14.49 7.49
CA ASN A 665 1.95 15.71 7.46
C ASN A 665 2.96 15.82 8.63
N LEU A 666 3.26 14.69 9.30
CA LEU A 666 4.22 14.68 10.43
C LEU A 666 5.63 15.16 10.02
N ASN A 667 5.99 15.09 8.75
CA ASN A 667 7.28 15.57 8.23
C ASN A 667 7.55 17.05 8.53
N ALA A 668 6.51 17.87 8.72
CA ALA A 668 6.63 19.28 9.10
C ALA A 668 6.80 19.50 10.63
N GLN A 669 6.63 18.47 11.46
CA GLN A 669 6.47 18.64 12.91
C GLN A 669 7.62 18.10 13.75
N MET A 670 8.43 17.18 13.19
CA MET A 670 9.47 16.49 13.97
C MET A 670 10.41 17.48 14.68
N GLY A 671 10.50 17.38 16.01
CA GLY A 671 11.30 18.28 16.84
C GLY A 671 10.70 19.68 17.08
N PHE A 672 9.52 20.00 16.49
CA PHE A 672 8.85 21.29 16.66
C PHE A 672 7.47 21.20 17.32
N ALA A 673 6.73 20.14 17.05
CA ALA A 673 5.41 19.89 17.65
C ALA A 673 5.17 18.39 17.80
N GLN A 674 4.32 18.02 18.78
CA GLN A 674 3.97 16.63 19.06
C GLN A 674 2.45 16.48 19.10
N PRO A 675 1.82 15.71 18.22
CA PRO A 675 0.37 15.56 18.17
C PRO A 675 -0.22 15.03 19.48
N GLY A 676 0.45 14.11 20.16
CA GLY A 676 0.04 13.60 21.47
C GLY A 676 0.11 14.64 22.61
N LYS A 677 0.74 15.80 22.40
CA LYS A 677 0.86 16.87 23.42
C LYS A 677 -0.06 18.05 23.18
N PHE A 678 -0.43 18.36 21.93
CA PHE A 678 -1.33 19.47 21.64
C PHE A 678 -2.82 19.08 21.65
N GLY A 679 -3.15 17.84 21.97
CA GLY A 679 -4.54 17.41 22.17
C GLY A 679 -4.98 16.24 21.33
N GLY A 680 -4.10 15.62 20.52
CA GLY A 680 -4.40 14.38 19.81
C GLY A 680 -4.53 13.18 20.76
N ASP A 681 -5.57 12.37 20.60
CA ASP A 681 -5.76 11.11 21.33
C ASP A 681 -5.22 9.92 20.56
N VAL A 682 -5.29 10.01 19.24
CA VAL A 682 -4.83 8.96 18.33
C VAL A 682 -4.32 9.57 17.02
N SER A 683 -3.28 8.99 16.47
CA SER A 683 -2.78 9.28 15.10
C SER A 683 -2.40 8.00 14.39
N HIS A 684 -2.70 7.91 13.09
CA HIS A 684 -1.88 7.04 12.27
C HIS A 684 -0.63 7.80 11.79
N LEU A 685 0.44 7.07 11.58
CA LEU A 685 1.67 7.61 11.01
C LEU A 685 1.85 7.01 9.62
N ASN A 686 2.62 7.69 8.76
CA ASN A 686 2.97 7.13 7.45
C ASN A 686 4.49 6.98 7.37
N LEU A 687 4.99 5.77 7.65
CA LEU A 687 6.45 5.53 7.57
C LEU A 687 6.94 5.64 6.12
N HIS A 688 6.07 5.40 5.15
CA HIS A 688 6.32 5.58 3.72
C HIS A 688 6.20 7.05 3.23
N LYS A 689 6.11 8.00 4.16
CA LYS A 689 6.20 9.46 3.92
C LYS A 689 7.31 10.05 4.79
N THR A 690 7.03 10.31 6.05
CA THR A 690 7.93 10.98 7.00
C THR A 690 9.22 10.19 7.27
N PHE A 691 9.15 8.85 7.33
CA PHE A 691 10.26 8.00 7.79
C PHE A 691 10.88 7.14 6.69
N SER A 692 10.95 7.68 5.48
CA SER A 692 11.82 7.23 4.38
C SER A 692 11.51 5.87 3.75
N ILE A 693 10.48 5.11 4.17
CA ILE A 693 10.07 3.92 3.42
C ILE A 693 9.61 4.37 2.03
N PRO A 694 10.13 3.80 0.94
CA PRO A 694 9.82 4.24 -0.41
C PRO A 694 8.37 3.90 -0.82
N HIS A 695 7.81 4.69 -1.73
CA HIS A 695 6.42 4.54 -2.16
C HIS A 695 6.14 3.35 -3.08
N GLY A 696 7.16 2.78 -3.75
CA GLY A 696 7.06 1.55 -4.52
C GLY A 696 6.01 1.55 -5.63
N GLY A 697 5.69 2.71 -6.21
CA GLY A 697 4.64 2.82 -7.22
C GLY A 697 3.20 2.76 -6.65
N GLY A 698 3.05 2.86 -5.34
CA GLY A 698 1.78 2.77 -4.62
C GLY A 698 1.73 1.65 -3.57
N GLY A 699 2.83 1.41 -2.93
CA GLY A 699 3.08 0.45 -1.85
C GLY A 699 4.37 -0.35 -2.04
N PRO A 700 4.95 -0.82 -0.91
CA PRO A 700 4.29 -1.11 0.38
C PRO A 700 3.99 0.12 1.23
N GLY A 701 2.88 0.08 1.97
CA GLY A 701 2.55 1.05 3.00
C GLY A 701 2.83 0.53 4.41
N VAL A 702 3.10 1.45 5.34
CA VAL A 702 3.14 1.19 6.78
C VAL A 702 2.50 2.37 7.49
N GLY A 703 1.45 2.11 8.27
CA GLY A 703 0.65 3.14 8.92
C GLY A 703 0.50 2.91 10.42
N PRO A 704 1.58 2.98 11.23
CA PRO A 704 1.50 2.74 12.65
C PRO A 704 0.41 3.55 13.33
N LEU A 705 -0.25 2.94 14.30
CA LEU A 705 -1.26 3.60 15.13
C LEU A 705 -0.66 4.01 16.48
N ALA A 706 -0.54 5.31 16.71
CA ALA A 706 -0.07 5.90 17.95
C ALA A 706 -1.25 6.40 18.76
N VAL A 707 -1.30 6.09 20.07
CA VAL A 707 -2.45 6.38 20.92
C VAL A 707 -2.04 6.88 22.31
N ARG A 708 -2.94 7.64 22.95
CA ARG A 708 -2.87 7.98 24.38
C ARG A 708 -3.24 6.77 25.24
N GLU A 709 -2.81 6.80 26.51
CA GLU A 709 -2.91 5.70 27.48
C GLU A 709 -4.31 5.06 27.56
N HIS A 710 -5.36 5.87 27.57
CA HIS A 710 -6.75 5.38 27.68
C HIS A 710 -7.22 4.58 26.46
N LEU A 711 -6.54 4.69 25.32
CA LEU A 711 -6.83 3.95 24.08
C LEU A 711 -5.92 2.72 23.89
N VAL A 712 -4.89 2.50 24.70
CA VAL A 712 -3.90 1.41 24.53
C VAL A 712 -4.55 0.03 24.47
N LYS A 713 -5.54 -0.25 25.31
CA LYS A 713 -6.25 -1.53 25.32
C LYS A 713 -7.09 -1.81 24.07
N TYR A 714 -7.27 -0.81 23.20
CA TYR A 714 -8.00 -0.95 21.94
C TYR A 714 -7.07 -1.04 20.71
N LEU A 715 -5.75 -1.09 20.94
CA LEU A 715 -4.79 -1.38 19.86
C LEU A 715 -5.05 -2.77 19.27
N PRO A 716 -4.83 -2.97 17.95
CA PRO A 716 -5.07 -4.24 17.30
C PRO A 716 -4.32 -5.41 17.94
N GLY A 717 -5.04 -6.47 18.27
CA GLY A 717 -4.48 -7.70 18.82
C GLY A 717 -3.86 -8.61 17.75
N ASP A 718 -3.30 -9.74 18.22
CA ASP A 718 -2.64 -10.69 17.31
C ASP A 718 -3.65 -11.67 16.71
N ALA A 719 -3.82 -11.62 15.41
CA ALA A 719 -4.72 -12.49 14.66
C ALA A 719 -4.39 -14.00 14.80
N TYR A 720 -3.13 -14.34 15.08
CA TYR A 720 -2.70 -15.73 15.24
C TYR A 720 -3.07 -16.34 16.60
N THR A 721 -3.46 -15.51 17.56
CA THR A 721 -3.97 -16.00 18.86
C THR A 721 -5.46 -16.30 18.82
N ALA A 722 -6.12 -16.12 17.68
CA ALA A 722 -7.53 -16.41 17.51
C ALA A 722 -7.83 -17.92 17.57
N ASP A 723 -9.00 -18.26 18.14
CA ASP A 723 -9.56 -19.62 18.09
C ASP A 723 -10.12 -19.93 16.67
N ALA A 724 -10.67 -21.13 16.50
CA ALA A 724 -11.22 -21.57 15.23
C ALA A 724 -12.40 -20.72 14.73
N GLU A 725 -13.09 -20.06 15.65
CA GLU A 725 -14.19 -19.15 15.37
C GLU A 725 -13.71 -17.71 15.14
N GLY A 726 -12.39 -17.45 15.24
CA GLY A 726 -11.79 -16.13 15.05
C GLY A 726 -11.95 -15.21 16.24
N ASN A 727 -12.22 -15.73 17.43
CA ASN A 727 -12.22 -14.96 18.68
C ASN A 727 -10.80 -14.84 19.21
N LEU A 728 -10.46 -13.66 19.72
CA LEU A 728 -9.19 -13.43 20.42
C LEU A 728 -9.32 -13.74 21.91
N PRO A 729 -8.19 -13.91 22.62
CA PRO A 729 -8.19 -13.97 24.08
C PRO A 729 -8.95 -12.81 24.72
N GLU A 730 -9.54 -13.06 25.89
CA GLU A 730 -10.31 -12.06 26.63
C GLU A 730 -9.51 -10.77 26.85
N GLY A 731 -10.10 -9.64 26.51
CA GLY A 731 -9.50 -8.31 26.64
C GLY A 731 -8.63 -7.86 25.45
N ALA A 732 -8.35 -8.74 24.48
CA ALA A 732 -7.64 -8.36 23.25
C ALA A 732 -8.60 -7.74 22.22
N ALA A 733 -8.20 -6.62 21.61
CA ALA A 733 -8.95 -6.03 20.51
C ALA A 733 -8.74 -6.83 19.21
N LEU A 734 -9.78 -6.91 18.37
CA LEU A 734 -9.71 -7.63 17.10
C LEU A 734 -8.59 -7.07 16.17
N PRO A 735 -7.94 -7.91 15.37
CA PRO A 735 -6.91 -7.47 14.44
C PRO A 735 -7.52 -6.66 13.28
N ILE A 736 -6.64 -5.96 12.55
CA ILE A 736 -7.01 -5.23 11.34
C ILE A 736 -6.23 -5.67 10.11
N ALA A 737 -5.16 -6.41 10.31
CA ALA A 737 -4.31 -6.99 9.27
C ALA A 737 -3.98 -8.45 9.62
N GLN A 738 -3.49 -9.19 8.63
CA GLN A 738 -3.17 -10.60 8.78
C GLN A 738 -1.99 -10.85 9.71
N ALA A 739 -0.90 -10.06 9.55
CA ALA A 739 0.30 -10.18 10.36
C ALA A 739 0.29 -9.18 11.52
N PHE A 740 0.78 -9.61 12.70
CA PHE A 740 0.79 -8.76 13.89
C PHE A 740 1.61 -7.48 13.73
N PHE A 741 2.70 -7.53 12.96
CA PHE A 741 3.54 -6.37 12.65
C PHE A 741 3.34 -5.83 11.22
N GLY A 742 2.25 -6.21 10.56
CA GLY A 742 1.88 -5.69 9.24
C GLY A 742 2.98 -5.87 8.19
N SER A 743 3.51 -4.77 7.66
CA SER A 743 4.60 -4.76 6.68
C SER A 743 5.98 -4.75 7.36
N ALA A 744 6.25 -5.72 8.22
CA ALA A 744 7.47 -5.78 9.04
C ALA A 744 8.77 -5.70 8.22
N GLY A 745 8.82 -6.34 7.05
CA GLY A 745 10.02 -6.43 6.21
C GLY A 745 10.60 -5.09 5.76
N VAL A 746 9.84 -4.01 5.82
CA VAL A 746 10.31 -2.65 5.46
C VAL A 746 10.56 -1.74 6.67
N LEU A 747 10.31 -2.21 7.90
CA LEU A 747 10.59 -1.45 9.13
C LEU A 747 12.09 -1.13 9.33
N PRO A 748 13.03 -1.98 8.90
CA PRO A 748 14.46 -1.65 8.94
C PRO A 748 14.81 -0.31 8.30
N ILE A 749 14.09 0.10 7.25
CA ILE A 749 14.30 1.38 6.54
C ILE A 749 14.08 2.57 7.50
N SER A 750 12.93 2.61 8.17
CA SER A 750 12.62 3.67 9.12
C SER A 750 13.52 3.64 10.35
N TRP A 751 13.88 2.44 10.80
CA TRP A 751 14.84 2.29 11.88
C TRP A 751 16.20 2.91 11.51
N MET A 752 16.72 2.59 10.31
CA MET A 752 17.98 3.15 9.79
C MET A 752 17.89 4.66 9.65
N TYR A 753 16.80 5.19 9.08
CA TYR A 753 16.59 6.62 8.91
C TYR A 753 16.65 7.37 10.25
N ILE A 754 15.91 6.91 11.27
CA ILE A 754 15.89 7.55 12.59
C ILE A 754 17.25 7.38 13.28
N ALA A 755 17.85 6.20 13.23
CA ALA A 755 19.14 5.92 13.86
C ALA A 755 20.28 6.81 13.31
N MET A 756 20.28 7.07 12.00
CA MET A 756 21.31 7.89 11.35
C MET A 756 21.02 9.40 11.47
N SER A 757 19.74 9.79 11.59
CA SER A 757 19.34 11.19 11.72
C SER A 757 19.46 11.72 13.15
N GLY A 758 19.07 10.90 14.15
CA GLY A 758 18.97 11.36 15.53
C GLY A 758 17.97 12.50 15.71
N ALA A 759 17.90 13.08 16.90
CA ALA A 759 16.96 14.16 17.23
C ALA A 759 17.17 15.42 16.36
N GLU A 760 18.41 15.88 16.28
CA GLU A 760 18.76 17.08 15.51
C GLU A 760 18.56 16.89 13.99
N GLY A 761 18.85 15.70 13.46
CA GLY A 761 18.63 15.39 12.05
C GLY A 761 17.15 15.40 11.67
N LEU A 762 16.29 14.79 12.48
CA LEU A 762 14.84 14.81 12.26
C LEU A 762 14.27 16.24 12.34
N LYS A 763 14.72 17.01 13.32
CA LYS A 763 14.35 18.44 13.46
C LYS A 763 14.79 19.26 12.25
N SER A 764 16.01 19.04 11.77
CA SER A 764 16.53 19.67 10.57
C SER A 764 15.72 19.29 9.33
N SER A 765 15.33 18.01 9.18
CA SER A 765 14.49 17.56 8.08
C SER A 765 13.18 18.34 8.02
N SER A 766 12.48 18.50 9.15
CA SER A 766 11.27 19.32 9.20
C SER A 766 11.52 20.80 8.84
N ALA A 767 12.59 21.38 9.37
CA ALA A 767 12.93 22.79 9.10
C ALA A 767 13.26 23.03 7.61
N TYR A 768 14.02 22.12 6.99
CA TYR A 768 14.34 22.22 5.57
C TYR A 768 13.14 21.94 4.66
N ALA A 769 12.23 21.05 5.04
CA ALA A 769 10.98 20.86 4.32
C ALA A 769 10.14 22.15 4.30
N VAL A 770 10.04 22.83 5.45
CA VAL A 770 9.37 24.14 5.57
C VAL A 770 10.12 25.22 4.79
N LEU A 771 11.44 25.27 4.85
CA LEU A 771 12.26 26.22 4.07
C LEU A 771 12.03 26.05 2.57
N ASN A 772 12.10 24.82 2.06
CA ASN A 772 11.94 24.51 0.64
C ASN A 772 10.56 24.92 0.12
N ALA A 773 9.50 24.61 0.87
CA ALA A 773 8.13 24.98 0.50
C ALA A 773 7.95 26.52 0.47
N ASN A 774 8.42 27.22 1.50
CA ASN A 774 8.34 28.67 1.56
C ASN A 774 9.17 29.37 0.47
N TYR A 775 10.35 28.83 0.15
CA TYR A 775 11.19 29.35 -0.92
C TYR A 775 10.49 29.29 -2.28
N VAL A 776 9.92 28.12 -2.64
CA VAL A 776 9.19 27.98 -3.90
C VAL A 776 7.91 28.81 -3.91
N ALA A 777 7.15 28.80 -2.81
CA ALA A 777 5.96 29.63 -2.65
C ALA A 777 6.27 31.11 -2.87
N LYS A 778 7.32 31.65 -2.25
CA LYS A 778 7.73 33.03 -2.40
C LYS A 778 8.13 33.38 -3.83
N LYS A 779 8.85 32.48 -4.51
CA LYS A 779 9.31 32.68 -5.89
C LYS A 779 8.19 32.67 -6.91
N LEU A 780 7.16 31.86 -6.68
CA LEU A 780 6.07 31.69 -7.65
C LEU A 780 4.84 32.58 -7.36
N ASN A 781 4.70 33.12 -6.16
CA ASN A 781 3.50 33.81 -5.70
C ASN A 781 2.99 34.95 -6.62
N ASP A 782 3.89 35.69 -7.26
CA ASP A 782 3.52 36.80 -8.16
C ASP A 782 2.92 36.32 -9.49
N LYS A 783 3.17 35.07 -9.87
CA LYS A 783 2.73 34.42 -11.12
C LYS A 783 1.61 33.41 -10.88
N PHE A 784 1.76 32.62 -9.83
CA PHE A 784 0.80 31.63 -9.35
C PHE A 784 0.52 31.90 -7.87
N PRO A 785 -0.51 32.68 -7.55
CA PRO A 785 -0.77 33.07 -6.16
C PRO A 785 -0.86 31.85 -5.22
N VAL A 786 -0.24 31.92 -4.06
CA VAL A 786 -0.39 30.93 -3.01
C VAL A 786 -1.75 31.15 -2.35
N LEU A 787 -2.63 30.15 -2.45
CA LEU A 787 -4.05 30.31 -2.11
C LEU A 787 -4.25 30.53 -0.61
N TYR A 788 -3.55 29.76 0.24
CA TYR A 788 -3.65 29.85 1.68
C TYR A 788 -2.27 30.00 2.31
N THR A 789 -2.19 30.88 3.29
CA THR A 789 -0.97 31.13 4.06
C THR A 789 -1.33 31.34 5.52
N GLY A 790 -0.41 31.01 6.41
CA GLY A 790 -0.47 31.38 7.81
C GLY A 790 0.04 32.82 8.04
N PRO A 791 0.30 33.19 9.31
CA PRO A 791 0.83 34.49 9.67
C PRO A 791 2.09 34.86 8.87
N GLY A 792 2.21 36.12 8.50
CA GLY A 792 3.36 36.60 7.71
C GLY A 792 3.42 36.13 6.26
N GLY A 793 2.37 35.46 5.74
CA GLY A 793 2.34 34.93 4.39
C GLY A 793 3.16 33.64 4.21
N LEU A 794 3.41 32.93 5.31
CA LEU A 794 4.20 31.70 5.34
C LEU A 794 3.32 30.46 5.18
N VAL A 795 3.91 29.40 4.65
CA VAL A 795 3.30 28.07 4.53
C VAL A 795 4.03 27.04 5.41
N GLY A 796 3.44 25.88 5.61
CA GLY A 796 4.10 24.74 6.22
C GLY A 796 5.11 24.09 5.26
N HIS A 797 5.09 22.77 5.16
CA HIS A 797 5.96 22.01 4.24
C HIS A 797 5.39 21.84 2.83
N GLU A 798 4.19 22.33 2.59
CA GLU A 798 3.46 22.28 1.31
C GLU A 798 2.69 23.56 1.06
N CYS A 799 2.34 23.83 -0.21
CA CYS A 799 1.54 25.00 -0.59
C CYS A 799 0.61 24.71 -1.75
N ILE A 800 -0.42 25.52 -1.89
CA ILE A 800 -1.40 25.45 -2.98
C ILE A 800 -1.20 26.63 -3.91
N LEU A 801 -0.82 26.38 -5.15
CA LEU A 801 -0.69 27.34 -6.22
C LEU A 801 -2.01 27.49 -6.96
N ASP A 802 -2.55 28.71 -7.03
CA ASP A 802 -3.82 29.01 -7.67
C ASP A 802 -3.66 29.31 -9.17
N VAL A 803 -4.35 28.52 -10.01
CA VAL A 803 -4.30 28.67 -11.48
C VAL A 803 -5.63 29.25 -12.02
N ARG A 804 -6.63 29.44 -11.17
CA ARG A 804 -8.00 29.79 -11.59
C ARG A 804 -8.12 31.10 -12.35
N GLU A 805 -7.45 32.18 -11.90
CA GLU A 805 -7.45 33.46 -12.60
C GLU A 805 -6.81 33.35 -13.99
N LEU A 806 -5.71 32.61 -14.09
CA LEU A 806 -5.06 32.32 -15.36
C LEU A 806 -5.99 31.50 -16.28
N THR A 807 -6.71 30.52 -15.73
CA THR A 807 -7.70 29.73 -16.47
C THR A 807 -8.84 30.59 -16.99
N ASP A 808 -9.37 31.51 -16.18
CA ASP A 808 -10.46 32.41 -16.59
C ASP A 808 -10.05 33.32 -17.76
N ARG A 809 -8.78 33.72 -17.82
CA ARG A 809 -8.25 34.58 -18.89
C ARG A 809 -7.82 33.85 -20.15
N SER A 810 -7.28 32.64 -20.04
CA SER A 810 -6.64 31.91 -21.13
C SER A 810 -7.36 30.62 -21.54
N HIS A 811 -8.27 30.13 -20.70
CA HIS A 811 -8.84 28.77 -20.77
C HIS A 811 -7.80 27.64 -20.63
N VAL A 812 -6.56 27.95 -20.31
CA VAL A 812 -5.53 26.94 -19.93
C VAL A 812 -5.88 26.40 -18.56
N THR A 813 -6.02 25.11 -18.42
CA THR A 813 -6.39 24.46 -17.16
C THR A 813 -5.17 24.08 -16.31
N ALA A 814 -5.38 23.82 -15.04
CA ALA A 814 -4.33 23.24 -14.19
C ALA A 814 -3.83 21.88 -14.73
N GLU A 815 -4.68 21.12 -15.42
CA GLU A 815 -4.28 19.88 -16.09
C GLU A 815 -3.30 20.16 -17.23
N ASP A 816 -3.53 21.19 -18.05
CA ASP A 816 -2.61 21.59 -19.12
C ASP A 816 -1.22 21.95 -18.56
N VAL A 817 -1.17 22.64 -17.41
CA VAL A 817 0.07 22.95 -16.70
C VAL A 817 0.77 21.65 -16.28
N CYS A 818 0.04 20.69 -15.68
CA CYS A 818 0.59 19.38 -15.31
C CYS A 818 1.16 18.63 -16.51
N LYS A 819 0.44 18.59 -17.64
CA LYS A 819 0.93 17.92 -18.84
C LYS A 819 2.17 18.61 -19.41
N ARG A 820 2.23 19.95 -19.37
CA ARG A 820 3.39 20.69 -19.83
C ARG A 820 4.62 20.46 -18.94
N LEU A 821 4.47 20.33 -17.61
CA LEU A 821 5.56 19.99 -16.69
C LEU A 821 6.24 18.66 -17.05
N MET A 822 5.52 17.70 -17.64
CA MET A 822 6.12 16.44 -18.10
C MET A 822 7.15 16.67 -19.20
N ASP A 823 6.95 17.68 -20.07
CA ASP A 823 7.96 18.09 -21.08
C ASP A 823 9.23 18.67 -20.45
N PHE A 824 9.12 19.22 -19.24
CA PHE A 824 10.27 19.68 -18.44
C PHE A 824 10.89 18.54 -17.61
N GLY A 825 10.37 17.32 -17.73
CA GLY A 825 10.87 16.13 -17.02
C GLY A 825 10.49 16.10 -15.55
N PHE A 826 9.36 16.71 -15.17
CA PHE A 826 8.81 16.65 -13.82
C PHE A 826 7.56 15.78 -13.74
N HIS A 827 7.46 15.03 -12.65
CA HIS A 827 6.16 14.63 -12.15
C HIS A 827 5.45 15.89 -11.64
N ALA A 828 4.25 16.16 -12.13
CA ALA A 828 3.56 17.39 -11.73
C ALA A 828 3.05 17.31 -10.28
N PRO A 829 2.81 18.46 -9.62
CA PRO A 829 2.14 18.56 -8.33
C PRO A 829 0.74 17.91 -8.35
N THR A 830 0.15 17.72 -7.17
CA THR A 830 -1.20 17.16 -7.06
C THR A 830 -2.24 18.09 -7.65
N LEU A 831 -2.99 17.58 -8.63
CA LEU A 831 -3.98 18.34 -9.38
C LEU A 831 -5.30 18.44 -8.63
N ALA A 832 -5.85 19.67 -8.55
CA ALA A 832 -7.23 19.96 -8.13
C ALA A 832 -7.61 19.42 -6.73
N PHE A 833 -6.65 19.33 -5.83
CA PHE A 833 -6.85 18.91 -4.44
C PHE A 833 -6.11 19.85 -3.48
N PRO A 834 -6.70 20.21 -2.34
CA PRO A 834 -8.12 20.02 -1.96
C PRO A 834 -9.08 20.97 -2.66
N VAL A 835 -8.56 21.93 -3.43
CA VAL A 835 -9.34 22.95 -4.12
C VAL A 835 -9.31 22.73 -5.64
N PRO A 836 -10.46 22.67 -6.32
CA PRO A 836 -10.51 22.56 -7.79
C PRO A 836 -9.79 23.73 -8.48
N GLY A 837 -9.08 23.45 -9.57
CA GLY A 837 -8.37 24.47 -10.35
C GLY A 837 -7.06 24.95 -9.71
N THR A 838 -6.47 24.16 -8.81
CA THR A 838 -5.19 24.48 -8.15
C THR A 838 -4.20 23.36 -8.31
N LEU A 839 -2.95 23.64 -7.95
CA LEU A 839 -1.84 22.70 -7.86
C LEU A 839 -1.30 22.68 -6.44
N MET A 840 -1.29 21.52 -5.80
CA MET A 840 -0.75 21.36 -4.46
C MET A 840 0.63 20.72 -4.54
N MET A 841 1.63 21.38 -3.98
CA MET A 841 3.01 20.91 -4.03
C MET A 841 3.64 20.79 -2.64
N GLU A 842 4.48 19.77 -2.49
CA GLU A 842 5.31 19.48 -1.33
C GLU A 842 6.73 19.15 -1.81
N PRO A 843 7.68 20.12 -1.80
CA PRO A 843 9.10 19.82 -1.99
C PRO A 843 9.67 19.31 -0.68
N THR A 844 10.30 18.13 -0.71
CA THR A 844 10.85 17.54 0.51
C THR A 844 12.19 18.17 0.89
N GLU A 845 12.64 17.90 2.10
CA GLU A 845 13.96 18.35 2.60
C GLU A 845 15.14 17.78 1.82
N SER A 846 14.94 16.64 1.12
CA SER A 846 16.00 15.97 0.35
C SER A 846 16.28 16.61 -1.01
N GLU A 847 15.42 17.53 -1.47
CA GLU A 847 15.58 18.19 -2.76
C GLU A 847 16.59 19.33 -2.73
N SER A 848 17.50 19.35 -3.68
CA SER A 848 18.51 20.41 -3.78
C SER A 848 17.90 21.73 -4.23
N LYS A 849 18.53 22.85 -3.84
CA LYS A 849 18.13 24.19 -4.33
C LYS A 849 18.18 24.27 -5.87
N GLU A 850 19.12 23.58 -6.51
CA GLU A 850 19.22 23.52 -7.98
C GLU A 850 17.97 22.87 -8.60
N GLU A 851 17.46 21.80 -8.00
CA GLU A 851 16.24 21.12 -8.46
C GLU A 851 15.00 21.99 -8.20
N LEU A 852 14.94 22.69 -7.07
CA LEU A 852 13.86 23.64 -6.78
C LEU A 852 13.88 24.81 -7.77
N ASP A 853 15.05 25.35 -8.09
CA ASP A 853 15.21 26.43 -9.08
C ASP A 853 14.83 25.96 -10.49
N ARG A 854 15.15 24.71 -10.85
CA ARG A 854 14.73 24.09 -12.11
C ARG A 854 13.20 23.98 -12.22
N PHE A 855 12.53 23.63 -11.12
CA PHE A 855 11.08 23.61 -11.06
C PHE A 855 10.48 25.01 -11.19
N ILE A 856 11.06 26.00 -10.50
CA ILE A 856 10.64 27.39 -10.59
C ILE A 856 10.80 27.90 -12.04
N GLU A 857 11.95 27.65 -12.70
CA GLU A 857 12.18 28.02 -14.11
C GLU A 857 11.13 27.38 -15.03
N ALA A 858 10.78 26.12 -14.80
CA ALA A 858 9.73 25.44 -15.58
C ALA A 858 8.36 26.12 -15.40
N MET A 859 7.96 26.41 -14.17
CA MET A 859 6.69 27.08 -13.86
C MET A 859 6.66 28.51 -14.45
N GLU A 860 7.76 29.28 -14.34
CA GLU A 860 7.84 30.61 -14.92
C GLU A 860 7.73 30.58 -16.44
N THR A 861 8.37 29.62 -17.10
CA THR A 861 8.26 29.42 -18.55
C THR A 861 6.83 29.07 -18.96
N ILE A 862 6.17 28.17 -18.21
CA ILE A 862 4.76 27.81 -18.44
C ILE A 862 3.83 29.01 -18.23
N TYR A 863 4.10 29.86 -17.24
CA TYR A 863 3.36 31.12 -17.05
C TYR A 863 3.44 32.02 -18.29
N ASP A 864 4.62 32.21 -18.86
CA ASP A 864 4.83 33.00 -20.08
C ASP A 864 4.07 32.39 -21.27
N GLU A 865 4.09 31.06 -21.43
CA GLU A 865 3.30 30.34 -22.43
C GLU A 865 1.77 30.51 -22.21
N ILE A 866 1.28 30.56 -20.96
CA ILE A 866 -0.12 30.84 -20.65
C ILE A 866 -0.49 32.28 -21.07
N LEU A 867 0.40 33.24 -20.82
CA LEU A 867 0.15 34.64 -21.23
C LEU A 867 0.10 34.79 -22.76
N GLU A 868 0.85 34.04 -23.54
CA GLU A 868 0.74 34.05 -25.01
C GLU A 868 -0.66 33.64 -25.47
N VAL A 869 -1.27 32.66 -24.81
CA VAL A 869 -2.67 32.25 -25.08
C VAL A 869 -3.66 33.31 -24.60
N ALA A 870 -3.48 33.85 -23.38
CA ALA A 870 -4.35 34.88 -22.81
C ALA A 870 -4.37 36.17 -23.63
N ASP A 871 -3.23 36.55 -24.24
CA ASP A 871 -3.05 37.70 -25.12
C ASP A 871 -3.56 37.47 -26.55
N GLY A 872 -4.02 36.23 -26.86
CA GLY A 872 -4.50 35.87 -28.21
C GLY A 872 -3.40 35.72 -29.26
N LYS A 873 -2.13 35.62 -28.85
CA LYS A 873 -0.99 35.39 -29.77
C LYS A 873 -1.02 34.00 -30.37
N VAL A 874 -1.49 33.03 -29.62
CA VAL A 874 -1.67 31.61 -30.00
C VAL A 874 -3.07 31.14 -29.56
N ALA A 875 -3.78 30.43 -30.44
CA ALA A 875 -5.02 29.80 -30.02
C ALA A 875 -4.75 28.67 -29.05
N LEU A 876 -5.64 28.45 -28.07
CA LEU A 876 -5.44 27.41 -27.05
C LEU A 876 -5.17 26.04 -27.66
N GLU A 877 -5.96 25.61 -28.64
CA GLU A 877 -5.84 24.29 -29.28
C GLU A 877 -4.53 24.10 -30.04
N ASP A 878 -3.94 25.20 -30.49
CA ASP A 878 -2.66 25.23 -31.18
C ASP A 878 -1.46 25.49 -30.25
N SER A 879 -1.72 25.69 -28.95
CA SER A 879 -0.68 26.03 -27.99
C SER A 879 0.19 24.82 -27.62
N VAL A 880 1.42 25.09 -27.24
CA VAL A 880 2.33 24.07 -26.67
C VAL A 880 1.77 23.43 -25.41
N LEU A 881 0.94 24.14 -24.66
CA LEU A 881 0.29 23.67 -23.41
C LEU A 881 -0.77 22.60 -23.68
N ARG A 882 -1.67 22.84 -24.63
CA ARG A 882 -2.74 21.90 -25.00
C ARG A 882 -2.20 20.65 -25.68
N ASN A 883 -1.11 20.78 -26.41
CA ASN A 883 -0.47 19.70 -27.13
C ASN A 883 0.56 18.91 -26.31
N ALA A 884 0.84 19.33 -25.07
CA ALA A 884 1.72 18.60 -24.14
C ALA A 884 1.03 17.34 -23.57
N PRO A 885 1.80 16.29 -23.22
CA PRO A 885 3.24 16.16 -23.38
C PRO A 885 3.65 15.75 -24.79
N HIS A 886 4.86 16.12 -25.20
CA HIS A 886 5.41 15.84 -26.53
C HIS A 886 6.29 14.59 -26.48
N THR A 887 5.89 13.54 -27.22
CA THR A 887 6.68 12.32 -27.35
C THR A 887 7.87 12.53 -28.30
N VAL A 888 8.86 11.64 -28.22
CA VAL A 888 10.01 11.66 -29.14
C VAL A 888 9.56 11.54 -30.60
N GLU A 889 8.55 10.74 -30.90
CA GLU A 889 8.02 10.53 -32.24
C GLU A 889 7.40 11.79 -32.83
N VAL A 890 6.60 12.51 -32.02
CA VAL A 890 6.00 13.79 -32.43
C VAL A 890 7.09 14.81 -32.75
N VAL A 891 8.13 14.90 -31.91
CA VAL A 891 9.20 15.90 -32.09
C VAL A 891 10.13 15.54 -33.24
N SER A 892 10.34 14.25 -33.54
CA SER A 892 11.23 13.76 -34.61
C SER A 892 10.54 13.53 -35.94
N ALA A 893 9.22 13.72 -36.04
CA ALA A 893 8.48 13.58 -37.30
C ALA A 893 9.07 14.47 -38.38
N ASP A 894 9.06 14.02 -39.62
CA ASP A 894 9.59 14.79 -40.77
C ASP A 894 8.83 16.08 -40.98
N GLU A 895 7.51 16.04 -40.85
CA GLU A 895 6.63 17.21 -40.94
C GLU A 895 6.37 17.82 -39.58
N TRP A 896 6.25 19.16 -39.51
CA TRP A 896 5.89 19.90 -38.32
C TRP A 896 4.88 20.99 -38.66
N ASP A 897 3.65 20.77 -38.34
CA ASP A 897 2.49 21.61 -38.67
C ASP A 897 2.03 22.53 -37.55
N ARG A 898 2.81 22.62 -36.47
CA ARG A 898 2.48 23.39 -35.26
C ARG A 898 3.03 24.81 -35.30
N PRO A 899 2.33 25.81 -34.74
CA PRO A 899 2.76 27.22 -34.77
C PRO A 899 3.98 27.53 -33.88
N TYR A 900 4.42 26.57 -33.05
CA TYR A 900 5.60 26.68 -32.21
C TYR A 900 6.73 25.77 -32.71
N THR A 901 7.95 26.05 -32.28
CA THR A 901 9.12 25.28 -32.73
C THR A 901 9.25 23.93 -32.02
N ARG A 902 9.92 22.96 -32.65
CA ARG A 902 10.33 21.70 -32.00
C ARG A 902 11.21 21.96 -30.79
N THR A 903 12.04 23.01 -30.79
CA THR A 903 12.85 23.41 -29.64
C THR A 903 11.96 23.84 -28.47
N GLN A 904 10.94 24.64 -28.70
CA GLN A 904 9.97 25.02 -27.68
C GLN A 904 9.22 23.80 -27.12
N ALA A 905 8.83 22.87 -27.99
CA ALA A 905 8.18 21.62 -27.58
C ALA A 905 9.07 20.77 -26.65
N ALA A 906 10.29 20.44 -27.11
CA ALA A 906 11.16 19.47 -26.49
C ALA A 906 12.18 20.06 -25.48
N TYR A 907 12.69 21.25 -25.73
CA TYR A 907 13.79 21.88 -24.99
C TYR A 907 13.46 23.35 -24.65
N PRO A 908 12.33 23.60 -23.95
CA PRO A 908 11.91 24.95 -23.61
C PRO A 908 12.94 25.71 -22.75
N VAL A 909 13.73 24.99 -21.96
CA VAL A 909 14.84 25.54 -21.14
C VAL A 909 16.16 24.84 -21.45
N LYS A 910 17.28 25.53 -21.17
CA LYS A 910 18.61 25.01 -21.54
C LYS A 910 19.02 23.78 -20.76
N SER A 911 18.62 23.67 -19.51
CA SER A 911 18.94 22.55 -18.60
C SER A 911 18.49 21.20 -19.18
N LEU A 912 17.39 21.16 -19.91
CA LEU A 912 16.87 19.94 -20.55
C LEU A 912 17.78 19.34 -21.64
N ARG A 913 18.72 20.11 -22.20
CA ARG A 913 19.65 19.54 -23.20
C ARG A 913 20.62 18.51 -22.62
N LEU A 914 20.81 18.50 -21.30
CA LEU A 914 21.69 17.56 -20.62
C LEU A 914 20.96 16.29 -20.17
N ASN A 915 19.67 16.41 -19.79
CA ASN A 915 18.92 15.30 -19.22
C ASN A 915 17.45 15.35 -19.62
N LYS A 916 17.17 15.17 -20.92
CA LYS A 916 15.80 15.15 -21.43
C LYS A 916 15.15 13.79 -21.22
N TYR A 917 13.97 13.82 -20.59
CA TYR A 917 13.01 12.73 -20.58
C TYR A 917 11.89 13.03 -21.59
N PHE A 918 11.54 12.06 -22.42
CA PHE A 918 10.36 12.09 -23.26
C PHE A 918 9.32 11.12 -22.73
N THR A 919 8.09 11.57 -22.61
CA THR A 919 6.99 10.66 -22.27
C THR A 919 6.81 9.61 -23.35
N PRO A 920 6.56 8.35 -22.98
CA PRO A 920 6.37 7.26 -23.96
C PRO A 920 5.06 7.41 -24.77
N VAL A 921 4.09 8.16 -24.25
CA VAL A 921 2.79 8.42 -24.86
C VAL A 921 2.43 9.90 -24.76
N GLY A 922 1.60 10.39 -25.68
CA GLY A 922 0.98 11.70 -25.60
C GLY A 922 -0.14 11.76 -24.58
N ARG A 923 -0.94 12.84 -24.59
CA ARG A 923 -2.08 13.03 -23.68
C ARG A 923 -3.08 11.88 -23.84
N ILE A 924 -3.45 11.23 -22.74
CA ILE A 924 -4.30 10.05 -22.73
C ILE A 924 -5.79 10.42 -22.69
N ASP A 925 -6.63 9.77 -23.52
CA ASP A 925 -8.09 9.87 -23.43
C ASP A 925 -8.62 9.02 -22.28
N GLY A 926 -8.67 9.61 -21.08
CA GLY A 926 -9.21 8.96 -19.90
C GLY A 926 -10.71 8.66 -19.99
N ALA A 927 -11.50 9.58 -20.52
CA ALA A 927 -12.95 9.42 -20.61
C ALA A 927 -13.36 8.36 -21.65
N GLY A 928 -12.67 8.30 -22.80
CA GLY A 928 -12.85 7.25 -23.80
C GLY A 928 -12.52 5.88 -23.24
N GLY A 929 -11.39 5.76 -22.51
CA GLY A 929 -10.99 4.52 -21.86
C GLY A 929 -11.97 3.98 -20.82
N ASP A 930 -12.68 4.85 -20.06
CA ASP A 930 -13.73 4.41 -19.13
C ASP A 930 -15.04 4.01 -19.82
N ARG A 931 -15.33 4.60 -20.98
CA ARG A 931 -16.49 4.20 -21.82
C ARG A 931 -16.28 2.86 -22.49
N HIS A 932 -15.03 2.56 -22.89
CA HIS A 932 -14.63 1.32 -23.56
C HIS A 932 -13.65 0.56 -22.68
N PHE A 933 -14.08 0.24 -21.45
CA PHE A 933 -13.22 -0.35 -20.44
C PHE A 933 -12.62 -1.69 -20.86
N VAL A 934 -11.29 -1.75 -20.91
CA VAL A 934 -10.47 -2.93 -21.15
C VAL A 934 -9.40 -3.00 -20.07
N CYS A 935 -9.28 -4.14 -19.40
CA CYS A 935 -8.28 -4.38 -18.35
C CYS A 935 -7.41 -5.62 -18.63
N GLU A 936 -7.39 -6.08 -19.85
CA GLU A 936 -6.54 -7.16 -20.34
C GLU A 936 -5.32 -6.60 -21.05
N CYS A 937 -4.21 -7.35 -21.06
CA CYS A 937 -3.05 -7.00 -21.86
C CYS A 937 -3.44 -6.92 -23.34
N PRO A 938 -3.14 -5.80 -24.03
CA PRO A 938 -3.34 -5.74 -25.46
C PRO A 938 -2.52 -6.82 -26.17
N PRO A 939 -3.00 -7.38 -27.29
CA PRO A 939 -2.20 -8.31 -28.06
C PRO A 939 -0.88 -7.65 -28.48
N MET A 940 0.20 -8.42 -28.57
CA MET A 940 1.55 -7.88 -28.86
C MET A 940 1.61 -7.08 -30.15
N GLU A 941 0.79 -7.44 -31.13
CA GLU A 941 0.64 -6.77 -32.43
C GLU A 941 0.09 -5.33 -32.29
N ALA A 942 -0.63 -5.02 -31.20
CA ALA A 942 -1.11 -3.66 -30.94
C ALA A 942 0.03 -2.65 -30.71
N PHE A 943 1.24 -3.14 -30.41
CA PHE A 943 2.45 -2.33 -30.25
C PHE A 943 3.42 -2.49 -31.41
N ASP A 944 3.03 -3.21 -32.47
CA ASP A 944 3.85 -3.38 -33.67
C ASP A 944 3.64 -2.19 -34.62
N LEU A 945 4.70 -1.40 -34.79
CA LEU A 945 4.68 -0.20 -35.62
C LEU A 945 4.46 -0.51 -37.12
N GLU A 946 4.72 -1.76 -37.56
CA GLU A 946 4.46 -2.17 -38.93
C GLU A 946 2.99 -2.56 -39.21
N ALA A 947 2.23 -2.82 -38.12
CA ALA A 947 0.80 -3.17 -38.21
C ALA A 947 -0.15 -1.95 -38.13
N GLN A 948 0.40 -0.76 -37.82
CA GLN A 948 -0.31 0.52 -37.79
C GLN A 948 -0.02 1.33 -39.05
#